data_b327a7a2168b744a243df975a5c5d286
#
_entry.id   b327a7a2168b744a243df975a5c5d286
#
_cell.length_a   1.000
_cell.length_b   1.000
_cell.length_c   1.000
_cell.angle_alpha   90.00
_cell.angle_beta   90.00
_cell.angle_gamma   90.00
#
_symmetry.space_group_name_H-M   'P 1'
#
loop_
_entity.id
_entity.type
_entity.pdbx_description
1 polymer ?
#
loop_
_entity_poly.entity_id
_entity_poly.type
_entity_poly.pdbx_seq_one_letter_code
_entity_poly.pdbx_strand_id
1 'polypeptide(L)'
;MKSQGQRGWSGIGWARKASHLLMCSLMGISTVAYAGEDANWTPEVMPSEAPESYSPNVRIGFPDQVYFGDTHVHTNLSNDAYAMGDHTLGPDEAYRFAKGEVVTMHSGMKTRLRRPLDFLMVADHANNMGVMARIAARDPLLLETEEGQAWLKRLEDNDVDIGKALDSDFYGFRNAVMTVFYNTGGKNNLWNYFAEPRAAPEFRRSVWDENIASAEKHNEPGRFTALIGYEWTAAERGAIHRNVVFRDGADRVSQVLPFSRNDSGDPEDLWAYLEDYAAKTGGDAIAIPHNANISGGATFANVNFNGDPLSQEYAKTRARWEPLNEVTQYKGDGEAYPPLSPDDEFADYETWHSWAGPNTTNITFNEEWYERKKGDFTRPALKRGLALKAELGTNPFKFGMIGSTDSHTSLAAAEEDNFWGTYSLYEPNTFRSLFQSEFAASGYAAIWATENTREALFAAMRRKETYATTGSRMRVRFFGGWDYSDEDVYSSKLAEIGYQVGVPMGGDLSTAPDGEAPRFLIRAVKDPDGANLDRVQVIKGWRSSDGALKEQVYDVAVSDGREIPDEGKVEAVGSTVDIENLSYTNSIGDPELAVVWSDPDFDASVDAFYYVRVIEIPTPRWSAYDRKFFQNEARVREGFPLTTQERAYTSPIWYTP
;
A
#
# COMPACT_ATOMS: atom_id res chain seq x y z
N MET A 1 64.74 5.09 21.37
CA MET A 1 65.71 4.26 20.62
C MET A 1 65.15 4.06 19.26
N LYS A 2 65.69 4.76 18.28
CA LYS A 2 66.35 4.36 17.00
C LYS A 2 65.46 3.43 16.15
N SER A 3 65.24 3.60 14.88
CA SER A 3 65.68 4.51 13.80
C SER A 3 64.98 4.10 12.49
N GLN A 4 64.47 5.05 11.76
CA GLN A 4 64.81 5.35 10.34
C GLN A 4 64.84 4.20 9.33
N GLY A 5 64.19 4.47 8.15
CA GLY A 5 64.46 3.83 6.88
C GLY A 5 63.57 4.36 5.76
N GLN A 6 63.85 5.56 5.26
CA GLN A 6 63.37 6.06 3.94
C GLN A 6 64.16 5.39 2.80
N ARG A 7 63.50 5.14 1.67
CA ARG A 7 63.98 5.24 0.28
C ARG A 7 62.73 5.24 -0.61
N GLY A 8 62.50 6.11 -1.33
CA GLY A 8 62.63 7.04 -2.37
C GLY A 8 63.13 6.48 -3.72
N TRP A 9 62.27 6.52 -4.73
CA TRP A 9 62.72 6.57 -6.13
C TRP A 9 61.76 7.41 -7.00
N SER A 10 62.36 8.40 -7.66
CA SER A 10 61.99 9.28 -8.76
C SER A 10 61.36 8.54 -9.96
N GLY A 11 60.35 9.00 -10.69
CA GLY A 11 60.22 10.24 -11.44
C GLY A 11 60.70 10.10 -12.88
N ILE A 12 59.80 9.92 -13.88
CA ILE A 12 60.06 10.30 -15.28
C ILE A 12 58.72 10.83 -15.84
N GLY A 13 58.72 12.11 -16.18
CA GLY A 13 57.68 12.74 -16.96
C GLY A 13 58.01 12.69 -18.47
N TRP A 14 56.96 12.71 -19.28
CA TRP A 14 57.03 13.15 -20.67
C TRP A 14 55.83 13.99 -21.06
N ALA A 15 56.11 15.05 -21.76
CA ALA A 15 55.25 16.17 -22.10
C ALA A 15 54.60 16.04 -23.49
N ARG A 16 53.39 16.63 -23.55
CA ARG A 16 52.76 17.37 -24.66
C ARG A 16 52.85 16.84 -26.10
N LYS A 17 51.63 16.69 -26.72
CA LYS A 17 51.30 17.45 -27.95
C LYS A 17 49.79 17.64 -28.06
N ALA A 18 49.41 18.89 -28.19
CA ALA A 18 48.07 19.33 -28.58
C ALA A 18 47.93 19.23 -30.11
N SER A 19 46.79 18.86 -30.60
CA SER A 19 46.34 19.17 -31.96
C SER A 19 44.84 19.41 -31.94
N HIS A 20 44.45 20.63 -32.26
CA HIS A 20 43.09 21.05 -32.53
C HIS A 20 42.58 20.42 -33.81
N LEU A 21 41.38 19.89 -33.79
CA LEU A 21 40.51 19.87 -34.97
C LEU A 21 39.07 20.18 -34.52
N LEU A 22 38.60 21.32 -34.98
CA LEU A 22 37.24 21.83 -34.91
C LEU A 22 36.40 21.04 -35.91
N MET A 23 35.33 20.37 -35.45
CA MET A 23 34.30 19.93 -36.37
C MET A 23 32.93 20.17 -35.72
N CYS A 24 32.26 21.19 -36.24
CA CYS A 24 30.83 21.45 -35.97
C CYS A 24 30.02 20.29 -36.50
N SER A 25 29.23 19.66 -35.64
CA SER A 25 28.11 18.79 -36.04
C SER A 25 26.86 19.30 -35.39
N LEU A 26 25.91 19.65 -36.22
CA LEU A 26 24.56 20.05 -35.85
C LEU A 26 23.90 18.96 -34.99
N MET A 27 23.52 19.32 -33.75
CA MET A 27 22.55 18.53 -32.98
C MET A 27 21.16 18.85 -33.55
N GLY A 28 20.61 17.90 -34.29
CA GLY A 28 19.17 17.84 -34.54
C GLY A 28 18.45 17.56 -33.25
N ILE A 29 17.68 18.52 -32.79
CA ILE A 29 16.69 18.33 -31.70
C ILE A 29 15.57 17.45 -32.28
N SER A 30 15.60 16.17 -31.99
CA SER A 30 14.44 15.30 -32.20
C SER A 30 13.51 15.51 -31.02
N THR A 31 12.45 16.28 -31.25
CA THR A 31 11.28 16.28 -30.37
C THR A 31 10.65 14.88 -30.43
N VAL A 32 10.87 14.10 -29.39
CA VAL A 32 10.08 12.87 -29.18
C VAL A 32 8.72 13.33 -28.70
N ALA A 33 7.75 13.28 -29.58
CA ALA A 33 6.34 13.38 -29.21
C ALA A 33 6.00 12.13 -28.38
N TYR A 34 5.69 12.34 -27.11
CA TYR A 34 5.04 11.32 -26.29
C TYR A 34 3.62 11.14 -26.82
N ALA A 35 3.42 10.14 -27.67
CA ALA A 35 2.10 9.60 -27.93
C ALA A 35 1.78 8.70 -26.74
N GLY A 36 0.75 9.08 -25.96
CA GLY A 36 0.20 8.20 -24.95
C GLY A 36 -0.55 7.06 -25.63
N GLU A 37 -0.01 5.86 -25.52
CA GLU A 37 -0.73 4.61 -25.69
C GLU A 37 -0.04 3.57 -24.82
N ASP A 38 -0.82 2.82 -24.07
CA ASP A 38 -0.56 1.63 -23.27
C ASP A 38 0.92 1.33 -22.96
N ALA A 39 1.32 1.59 -21.71
CA ALA A 39 2.67 1.29 -21.22
C ALA A 39 2.88 -0.23 -21.07
N ASN A 40 2.87 -0.95 -22.19
CA ASN A 40 3.48 -2.26 -22.28
C ASN A 40 5.00 -2.04 -22.21
N TRP A 41 5.61 -2.38 -21.07
CA TRP A 41 7.05 -2.42 -20.98
C TRP A 41 7.54 -3.49 -21.98
N THR A 42 8.14 -3.07 -23.07
CA THR A 42 8.96 -3.95 -23.90
C THR A 42 10.40 -3.81 -23.42
N PRO A 43 11.11 -4.91 -23.11
CA PRO A 43 12.53 -4.83 -22.82
C PRO A 43 13.21 -4.07 -23.93
N GLU A 44 13.96 -2.98 -23.62
CA GLU A 44 14.86 -2.40 -24.60
C GLU A 44 15.81 -3.51 -25.04
N VAL A 45 15.72 -3.88 -26.31
CA VAL A 45 16.67 -4.84 -26.92
C VAL A 45 18.03 -4.17 -26.83
N MET A 46 18.87 -4.62 -25.91
CA MET A 46 20.20 -4.11 -25.69
C MET A 46 20.99 -4.19 -27.00
N PRO A 47 21.72 -3.11 -27.39
CA PRO A 47 22.57 -3.16 -28.57
C PRO A 47 23.55 -4.33 -28.48
N SER A 48 23.67 -5.11 -29.53
CA SER A 48 24.48 -6.34 -29.60
C SER A 48 25.99 -6.16 -29.51
N GLU A 49 26.49 -4.92 -29.27
CA GLU A 49 27.91 -4.58 -29.26
C GLU A 49 28.38 -3.89 -27.97
N ALA A 50 27.82 -4.23 -26.83
CA ALA A 50 28.42 -3.78 -25.56
C ALA A 50 29.64 -4.68 -25.24
N PRO A 51 30.76 -4.11 -24.75
CA PRO A 51 31.95 -4.90 -24.38
C PRO A 51 31.52 -6.00 -23.39
N GLU A 52 32.01 -7.22 -23.62
CA GLU A 52 31.75 -8.37 -22.78
C GLU A 52 32.03 -8.02 -21.31
N SER A 53 31.00 -8.13 -20.46
CA SER A 53 31.17 -7.94 -19.03
C SER A 53 31.49 -9.32 -18.40
N TYR A 54 32.57 -9.37 -17.61
CA TYR A 54 32.91 -10.57 -16.85
C TYR A 54 31.81 -10.95 -15.85
N SER A 55 31.14 -9.96 -15.25
CA SER A 55 30.04 -10.20 -14.33
C SER A 55 28.70 -10.20 -15.08
N PRO A 56 27.92 -11.30 -15.01
CA PRO A 56 26.57 -11.34 -15.60
C PRO A 56 25.60 -10.35 -14.96
N ASN A 57 25.92 -9.84 -13.76
CA ASN A 57 25.05 -8.96 -12.98
C ASN A 57 25.23 -7.47 -13.29
N VAL A 58 26.15 -7.11 -14.20
CA VAL A 58 26.43 -5.69 -14.53
C VAL A 58 25.27 -5.00 -15.26
N ARG A 59 24.35 -5.78 -15.87
CA ARG A 59 23.23 -5.24 -16.66
C ARG A 59 22.01 -6.13 -16.48
N ILE A 60 21.34 -6.02 -15.34
CA ILE A 60 19.99 -6.55 -15.18
C ILE A 60 19.03 -5.47 -15.66
N GLY A 61 18.46 -5.64 -16.86
CA GLY A 61 17.56 -4.67 -17.50
C GLY A 61 16.09 -4.86 -17.12
N PHE A 62 15.80 -5.63 -16.06
CA PHE A 62 14.45 -5.89 -15.55
C PHE A 62 14.42 -5.82 -14.02
N PRO A 63 13.26 -5.63 -13.38
CA PRO A 63 13.11 -5.64 -11.93
C PRO A 63 13.50 -7.00 -11.32
N ASP A 64 14.60 -7.03 -10.57
CA ASP A 64 15.10 -8.26 -9.92
C ASP A 64 15.07 -8.20 -8.40
N GLN A 65 14.79 -7.04 -7.84
CA GLN A 65 14.69 -6.86 -6.39
C GLN A 65 13.29 -6.39 -5.99
N VAL A 66 12.78 -6.94 -4.89
CA VAL A 66 11.58 -6.44 -4.24
C VAL A 66 11.96 -5.52 -3.10
N TYR A 67 11.30 -4.38 -3.03
CA TYR A 67 11.42 -3.38 -1.98
C TYR A 67 10.15 -3.35 -1.16
N PHE A 68 10.30 -3.38 0.18
CA PHE A 68 9.19 -3.35 1.12
C PHE A 68 9.12 -2.00 1.80
N GLY A 69 7.94 -1.42 1.84
CA GLY A 69 7.72 -0.12 2.46
C GLY A 69 6.27 0.16 2.75
N ASP A 70 5.99 1.42 3.01
CA ASP A 70 4.66 1.90 3.33
C ASP A 70 4.40 3.21 2.57
N THR A 71 3.26 3.31 1.90
CA THR A 71 2.82 4.49 1.17
C THR A 71 1.73 5.29 1.91
N HIS A 72 1.46 4.96 3.20
CA HIS A 72 0.33 5.51 3.91
C HIS A 72 0.56 5.55 5.43
N VAL A 73 1.26 6.57 5.89
CA VAL A 73 1.49 6.83 7.33
C VAL A 73 1.13 8.27 7.66
N HIS A 74 0.34 8.45 8.71
CA HIS A 74 -0.01 9.75 9.27
C HIS A 74 0.87 10.10 10.45
N THR A 75 1.16 11.40 10.59
CA THR A 75 1.94 11.96 11.68
C THR A 75 1.10 12.99 12.45
N ASN A 76 1.70 13.67 13.41
CA ASN A 76 1.01 14.76 14.13
C ASN A 76 0.57 15.92 13.22
N LEU A 77 0.95 15.94 11.95
CA LEU A 77 0.46 16.91 10.97
C LEU A 77 -0.93 16.55 10.43
N SER A 78 -1.37 15.28 10.57
CA SER A 78 -2.77 14.90 10.34
C SER A 78 -3.64 15.33 11.51
N ASN A 79 -4.73 16.01 11.24
CA ASN A 79 -5.60 16.53 12.30
C ASN A 79 -6.21 15.44 13.18
N ASP A 80 -6.56 14.29 12.60
CA ASP A 80 -7.11 13.16 13.34
C ASP A 80 -6.04 12.39 14.12
N ALA A 81 -4.85 12.17 13.55
CA ALA A 81 -3.73 11.60 14.29
C ALA A 81 -3.42 12.45 15.53
N TYR A 82 -3.35 13.78 15.37
CA TYR A 82 -3.17 14.70 16.48
C TYR A 82 -4.33 14.61 17.51
N ALA A 83 -5.59 14.69 17.03
CA ALA A 83 -6.77 14.61 17.89
C ALA A 83 -6.84 13.29 18.66
N MET A 84 -6.35 12.21 18.07
CA MET A 84 -6.32 10.87 18.64
C MET A 84 -5.02 10.55 19.40
N GLY A 85 -4.23 11.59 19.68
CA GLY A 85 -3.14 11.52 20.67
C GLY A 85 -1.72 11.54 20.12
N ASP A 86 -1.51 11.60 18.82
CA ASP A 86 -0.16 11.78 18.27
C ASP A 86 0.26 13.25 18.35
N HIS A 87 0.69 13.67 19.53
CA HIS A 87 1.03 15.07 19.80
C HIS A 87 2.50 15.41 19.51
N THR A 88 3.37 14.40 19.44
CA THR A 88 4.82 14.63 19.48
C THR A 88 5.62 14.00 18.36
N LEU A 89 5.04 13.05 17.64
CA LEU A 89 5.74 12.34 16.57
C LEU A 89 5.38 12.95 15.21
N GLY A 90 6.39 13.53 14.57
CA GLY A 90 6.23 14.19 13.28
C GLY A 90 6.81 13.36 12.13
N PRO A 91 6.87 13.94 10.92
CA PRO A 91 7.44 13.25 9.75
C PRO A 91 8.87 12.77 9.96
N ASP A 92 9.70 13.49 10.73
CA ASP A 92 11.08 13.07 11.01
C ASP A 92 11.13 11.75 11.78
N GLU A 93 10.31 11.60 12.82
CA GLU A 93 10.20 10.38 13.63
C GLU A 93 9.67 9.22 12.80
N ALA A 94 8.71 9.45 11.91
CA ALA A 94 8.17 8.42 11.02
C ALA A 94 9.27 7.85 10.09
N TYR A 95 10.06 8.70 9.46
CA TYR A 95 11.19 8.25 8.63
C TYR A 95 12.29 7.55 9.44
N ARG A 96 12.60 8.05 10.64
CA ARG A 96 13.59 7.42 11.53
C ARG A 96 13.13 6.03 11.97
N PHE A 97 11.86 5.88 12.33
CA PHE A 97 11.29 4.58 12.67
C PHE A 97 11.35 3.61 11.49
N ALA A 98 10.93 4.05 10.29
CA ALA A 98 11.00 3.24 9.08
C ALA A 98 12.44 2.79 8.76
N LYS A 99 13.44 3.60 9.06
CA LYS A 99 14.87 3.28 8.94
C LYS A 99 15.40 2.39 10.08
N GLY A 100 14.54 1.93 11.00
CA GLY A 100 14.87 1.02 12.11
C GLY A 100 15.49 1.71 13.33
N GLU A 101 15.37 3.02 13.46
CA GLU A 101 15.80 3.73 14.66
C GLU A 101 14.79 3.54 15.80
N VAL A 102 15.26 3.70 17.04
CA VAL A 102 14.41 3.64 18.23
C VAL A 102 13.61 4.94 18.37
N VAL A 103 12.30 4.82 18.48
CA VAL A 103 11.38 5.92 18.78
C VAL A 103 10.74 5.71 20.14
N THR A 104 10.43 6.80 20.86
CA THR A 104 9.73 6.77 22.14
C THR A 104 8.30 7.24 21.95
N MET A 105 7.36 6.42 22.38
CA MET A 105 5.92 6.65 22.26
C MET A 105 5.37 7.51 23.39
N HIS A 106 4.09 7.91 23.30
CA HIS A 106 3.40 8.75 24.30
C HIS A 106 3.26 8.04 25.66
N SER A 107 3.15 6.71 25.67
CA SER A 107 3.21 5.88 26.87
C SER A 107 4.59 5.86 27.55
N GLY A 108 5.63 6.41 26.91
CA GLY A 108 7.02 6.31 27.34
C GLY A 108 7.72 5.02 26.94
N MET A 109 7.00 4.07 26.36
CA MET A 109 7.58 2.84 25.81
C MET A 109 8.42 3.14 24.58
N LYS A 110 9.44 2.31 24.33
CA LYS A 110 10.33 2.43 23.16
C LYS A 110 10.05 1.32 22.18
N THR A 111 10.11 1.68 20.90
CA THR A 111 9.90 0.75 19.80
C THR A 111 10.88 0.98 18.65
N ARG A 112 11.05 -0.03 17.82
CA ARG A 112 11.74 0.03 16.53
C ARG A 112 11.27 -1.14 15.67
N LEU A 113 11.42 -1.03 14.35
CA LEU A 113 11.23 -2.16 13.45
C LEU A 113 12.34 -3.21 13.67
N ARG A 114 12.01 -4.49 13.51
CA ARG A 114 12.99 -5.60 13.50
C ARG A 114 13.95 -5.44 12.32
N ARG A 115 13.42 -5.12 11.15
CA ARG A 115 14.16 -4.78 9.92
C ARG A 115 13.68 -3.44 9.39
N PRO A 116 14.59 -2.52 8.97
CA PRO A 116 14.19 -1.30 8.27
C PRO A 116 13.29 -1.58 7.07
N LEU A 117 12.44 -0.62 6.73
CA LEU A 117 11.78 -0.56 5.43
C LEU A 117 12.75 -0.03 4.36
N ASP A 118 12.45 -0.30 3.10
CA ASP A 118 13.22 0.20 1.97
C ASP A 118 12.74 1.59 1.53
N PHE A 119 11.48 1.91 1.78
CA PHE A 119 10.87 3.20 1.46
C PHE A 119 9.72 3.53 2.41
N LEU A 120 9.39 4.83 2.49
CA LEU A 120 8.23 5.33 3.22
C LEU A 120 7.67 6.57 2.53
N MET A 121 6.35 6.76 2.59
CA MET A 121 5.67 8.01 2.35
C MET A 121 4.89 8.43 3.59
N VAL A 122 5.14 9.65 4.06
CA VAL A 122 4.23 10.31 5.00
C VAL A 122 3.07 10.88 4.18
N ALA A 123 1.85 10.46 4.52
CA ALA A 123 0.62 10.74 3.78
C ALA A 123 -0.40 11.52 4.61
N ASP A 124 0.05 12.54 5.32
CA ASP A 124 -0.84 13.34 6.16
C ASP A 124 -2.01 13.93 5.37
N HIS A 125 -3.19 13.99 6.01
CA HIS A 125 -4.39 14.56 5.41
C HIS A 125 -4.17 15.99 4.92
N ALA A 126 -4.47 16.26 3.65
CA ALA A 126 -4.29 17.58 3.03
C ALA A 126 -5.21 18.67 3.61
N ASN A 127 -6.35 18.27 4.20
CA ASN A 127 -7.30 19.25 4.77
C ASN A 127 -6.77 19.83 6.08
N ASN A 128 -6.41 21.11 6.05
CA ASN A 128 -5.85 21.81 7.20
C ASN A 128 -4.66 21.08 7.84
N MET A 129 -3.78 20.49 6.99
CA MET A 129 -2.55 19.83 7.41
C MET A 129 -1.78 20.66 8.41
N GLY A 130 -1.42 20.08 9.55
CA GLY A 130 -0.62 20.70 10.60
C GLY A 130 -1.33 21.73 11.47
N VAL A 131 -2.60 22.08 11.20
CA VAL A 131 -3.32 23.13 11.95
C VAL A 131 -3.34 22.82 13.45
N MET A 132 -3.68 21.61 13.86
CA MET A 132 -3.77 21.27 15.29
C MET A 132 -2.40 21.30 15.98
N ALA A 133 -1.40 20.68 15.38
CA ALA A 133 -0.04 20.66 15.93
C ALA A 133 0.53 22.10 16.05
N ARG A 134 0.32 22.91 15.03
CA ARG A 134 0.85 24.28 14.99
C ARG A 134 0.09 25.25 15.91
N ILE A 135 -1.22 25.08 16.11
CA ILE A 135 -1.97 25.82 17.11
C ILE A 135 -1.49 25.49 18.53
N ALA A 136 -1.27 24.21 18.82
CA ALA A 136 -0.69 23.78 20.10
C ALA A 136 0.70 24.37 20.32
N ALA A 137 1.51 24.46 19.27
CA ALA A 137 2.82 25.10 19.27
C ALA A 137 2.78 26.64 19.28
N ARG A 138 1.57 27.25 19.28
CA ARG A 138 1.38 28.70 19.29
C ARG A 138 1.92 29.40 18.05
N ASP A 139 1.75 28.82 16.86
CA ASP A 139 2.22 29.37 15.58
C ASP A 139 1.57 30.75 15.33
N PRO A 140 2.36 31.82 15.16
CA PRO A 140 1.83 33.19 14.94
C PRO A 140 0.96 33.29 13.68
N LEU A 141 1.27 32.56 12.59
CA LEU A 141 0.49 32.56 11.34
C LEU A 141 -0.97 32.14 11.55
N LEU A 142 -1.25 31.35 12.57
CA LEU A 142 -2.60 30.96 12.95
C LEU A 142 -3.18 31.86 14.05
N LEU A 143 -2.41 32.17 15.08
CA LEU A 143 -2.91 32.89 16.26
C LEU A 143 -3.19 34.37 16.03
N GLU A 144 -2.73 34.95 14.93
CA GLU A 144 -3.07 36.32 14.53
C GLU A 144 -4.49 36.43 13.93
N THR A 145 -5.16 35.26 13.68
CA THR A 145 -6.51 35.18 13.12
C THR A 145 -7.57 34.89 14.20
N GLU A 146 -8.81 35.35 13.99
CA GLU A 146 -9.93 35.04 14.89
C GLU A 146 -10.25 33.52 14.88
N GLU A 147 -10.15 32.93 13.71
CA GLU A 147 -10.31 31.47 13.52
C GLU A 147 -9.26 30.68 14.30
N GLY A 148 -8.00 31.08 14.23
CA GLY A 148 -6.91 30.44 14.96
C GLY A 148 -7.10 30.53 16.47
N GLN A 149 -7.55 31.66 16.99
CA GLN A 149 -7.90 31.83 18.41
C GLN A 149 -9.08 30.92 18.81
N ALA A 150 -10.08 30.77 17.94
CA ALA A 150 -11.21 29.90 18.19
C ALA A 150 -10.78 28.41 18.19
N TRP A 151 -9.87 28.03 17.29
CA TRP A 151 -9.30 26.69 17.24
C TRP A 151 -8.45 26.38 18.45
N LEU A 152 -7.61 27.31 18.89
CA LEU A 152 -6.82 27.15 20.12
C LEU A 152 -7.71 26.85 21.31
N LYS A 153 -8.78 27.64 21.47
CA LYS A 153 -9.73 27.43 22.57
C LYS A 153 -10.39 26.05 22.49
N ARG A 154 -10.78 25.59 21.30
CA ARG A 154 -11.36 24.24 21.12
C ARG A 154 -10.35 23.15 21.50
N LEU A 155 -9.09 23.31 21.08
CA LEU A 155 -8.04 22.35 21.42
C LEU A 155 -7.85 22.27 22.94
N GLU A 156 -7.75 23.43 23.61
CA GLU A 156 -7.60 23.48 25.08
C GLU A 156 -8.82 22.91 25.83
N ASP A 157 -10.04 23.11 25.29
CA ASP A 157 -11.28 22.60 25.90
C ASP A 157 -11.43 21.06 25.73
N ASN A 158 -10.71 20.44 24.80
CA ASN A 158 -10.82 19.00 24.45
C ASN A 158 -9.50 18.24 24.63
N ASP A 159 -8.48 18.86 25.21
CA ASP A 159 -7.17 18.24 25.40
C ASP A 159 -7.29 16.99 26.30
N VAL A 160 -6.72 15.88 25.84
CA VAL A 160 -6.63 14.62 26.56
C VAL A 160 -5.16 14.30 26.76
N ASP A 161 -4.73 14.24 28.00
CA ASP A 161 -3.39 13.75 28.35
C ASP A 161 -3.31 12.25 28.06
N ILE A 162 -2.78 11.90 26.89
CA ILE A 162 -2.70 10.52 26.42
C ILE A 162 -1.87 9.65 27.33
N GLY A 163 -0.75 10.14 27.85
CA GLY A 163 0.08 9.39 28.80
C GLY A 163 -0.71 9.00 30.05
N LYS A 164 -1.47 9.94 30.62
CA LYS A 164 -2.35 9.64 31.77
C LYS A 164 -3.52 8.73 31.39
N ALA A 165 -4.07 8.87 30.18
CA ALA A 165 -5.14 8.00 29.73
C ALA A 165 -4.67 6.55 29.61
N LEU A 166 -3.50 6.33 29.04
CA LEU A 166 -2.89 4.99 28.85
C LEU A 166 -2.51 4.34 30.18
N ASP A 167 -2.12 5.12 31.19
CA ASP A 167 -1.75 4.64 32.55
C ASP A 167 -2.95 4.62 33.53
N SER A 168 -4.16 4.89 33.06
CA SER A 168 -5.36 4.95 33.89
C SER A 168 -6.06 3.58 34.02
N ASP A 169 -7.03 3.51 34.95
CA ASP A 169 -7.95 2.39 35.00
C ASP A 169 -8.93 2.38 33.80
N PHE A 170 -9.74 1.33 33.71
CA PHE A 170 -10.73 1.19 32.63
C PHE A 170 -11.65 2.42 32.47
N TYR A 171 -12.06 3.04 33.56
CA TYR A 171 -12.97 4.19 33.50
C TYR A 171 -12.25 5.44 33.02
N GLY A 172 -11.00 5.65 33.44
CA GLY A 172 -10.15 6.74 32.94
C GLY A 172 -9.88 6.62 31.45
N PHE A 173 -9.44 5.43 31.01
CA PHE A 173 -9.21 5.13 29.60
C PHE A 173 -10.48 5.29 28.75
N ARG A 174 -11.59 4.69 29.21
CA ARG A 174 -12.90 4.84 28.54
C ARG A 174 -13.33 6.30 28.44
N ASN A 175 -13.14 7.09 29.49
CA ASN A 175 -13.49 8.51 29.45
C ASN A 175 -12.63 9.28 28.43
N ALA A 176 -11.34 8.99 28.32
CA ALA A 176 -10.47 9.58 27.28
C ALA A 176 -10.98 9.22 25.88
N VAL A 177 -11.22 7.93 25.61
CA VAL A 177 -11.83 7.47 24.35
C VAL A 177 -13.16 8.18 24.09
N MET A 178 -14.05 8.27 25.08
CA MET A 178 -15.33 8.94 24.93
C MET A 178 -15.18 10.45 24.69
N THR A 179 -14.19 11.11 25.31
CA THR A 179 -13.91 12.52 25.07
C THR A 179 -13.47 12.74 23.63
N VAL A 180 -12.53 11.96 23.15
CA VAL A 180 -12.01 12.09 21.78
C VAL A 180 -13.09 11.75 20.75
N PHE A 181 -13.82 10.64 20.90
CA PHE A 181 -14.78 10.19 19.87
C PHE A 181 -16.18 10.78 20.00
N TYR A 182 -16.68 11.07 21.21
CA TYR A 182 -18.09 11.41 21.43
C TYR A 182 -18.34 12.87 21.79
N ASN A 183 -17.38 13.60 22.29
CA ASN A 183 -17.48 15.07 22.23
C ASN A 183 -17.48 15.57 20.78
N THR A 184 -17.22 14.64 19.88
CA THR A 184 -17.28 14.85 18.43
C THR A 184 -18.70 15.11 17.89
N GLY A 185 -19.78 14.85 18.62
CA GLY A 185 -21.17 15.14 18.18
C GLY A 185 -21.69 16.53 18.48
N GLY A 186 -20.93 17.38 19.20
CA GLY A 186 -21.32 18.73 19.58
C GLY A 186 -20.71 19.80 18.69
N LYS A 187 -21.12 21.08 18.89
CA LYS A 187 -20.56 22.23 18.17
C LYS A 187 -19.05 22.46 18.38
N ASN A 188 -18.43 21.77 19.36
CA ASN A 188 -17.01 21.86 19.71
C ASN A 188 -16.18 20.65 19.25
N ASN A 189 -16.65 19.93 18.27
CA ASN A 189 -16.09 18.71 17.73
C ASN A 189 -14.70 18.94 17.10
N LEU A 190 -13.68 18.17 17.51
CA LEU A 190 -12.36 18.18 16.87
C LEU A 190 -12.42 17.79 15.39
N TRP A 191 -13.36 16.93 15.00
CA TRP A 191 -13.59 16.58 13.59
C TRP A 191 -14.01 17.76 12.72
N ASN A 192 -14.54 18.85 13.31
CA ASN A 192 -14.85 20.07 12.56
C ASN A 192 -13.60 20.77 12.02
N TYR A 193 -12.38 20.44 12.51
CA TYR A 193 -11.15 20.94 11.90
C TYR A 193 -11.01 20.49 10.43
N PHE A 194 -11.62 19.37 10.04
CA PHE A 194 -11.67 18.96 8.65
C PHE A 194 -12.64 19.80 7.81
N ALA A 195 -13.66 20.36 8.43
CA ALA A 195 -14.71 21.14 7.77
C ALA A 195 -14.60 22.67 7.98
N GLU A 196 -13.67 23.12 8.83
CA GLU A 196 -13.47 24.53 9.17
C GLU A 196 -12.92 25.34 7.99
N PRO A 197 -13.02 26.68 8.05
CA PRO A 197 -12.42 27.54 7.05
C PRO A 197 -10.97 27.17 6.78
N ARG A 198 -10.62 27.20 5.52
CA ARG A 198 -9.28 26.84 5.05
C ARG A 198 -8.24 27.78 5.65
N ALA A 199 -7.18 27.23 6.23
CA ALA A 199 -6.05 28.01 6.69
C ALA A 199 -5.40 28.83 5.55
N ALA A 200 -4.80 29.97 5.90
CA ALA A 200 -4.19 30.89 4.93
C ALA A 200 -3.15 30.19 4.03
N PRO A 201 -3.01 30.62 2.77
CA PRO A 201 -2.07 29.99 1.83
C PRO A 201 -0.64 29.95 2.34
N GLU A 202 -0.18 30.98 3.04
CA GLU A 202 1.17 31.07 3.63
C GLU A 202 1.40 30.00 4.69
N PHE A 203 0.40 29.77 5.54
CA PHE A 203 0.46 28.69 6.53
C PHE A 203 0.50 27.33 5.86
N ARG A 204 -0.41 27.06 4.91
CA ARG A 204 -0.42 25.79 4.17
C ARG A 204 0.90 25.54 3.43
N ARG A 205 1.50 26.60 2.88
CA ARG A 205 2.82 26.52 2.23
C ARG A 205 3.90 26.13 3.23
N SER A 206 3.93 26.74 4.41
CA SER A 206 4.96 26.47 5.42
C SER A 206 4.92 25.02 5.91
N VAL A 207 3.74 24.44 6.10
CA VAL A 207 3.59 23.04 6.53
C VAL A 207 3.93 22.08 5.38
N TRP A 208 3.51 22.38 4.15
CA TRP A 208 3.86 21.57 3.00
C TRP A 208 5.36 21.54 2.72
N ASP A 209 6.02 22.69 2.83
CA ASP A 209 7.47 22.80 2.68
C ASP A 209 8.22 22.02 3.78
N GLU A 210 7.69 21.96 5.00
CA GLU A 210 8.22 21.12 6.09
C GLU A 210 8.10 19.63 5.76
N ASN A 211 6.96 19.17 5.27
CA ASN A 211 6.76 17.78 4.86
C ASN A 211 7.73 17.40 3.74
N ILE A 212 7.84 18.25 2.70
CA ILE A 212 8.81 18.05 1.61
C ILE A 212 10.25 18.00 2.16
N ALA A 213 10.63 18.95 3.01
CA ALA A 213 11.99 19.02 3.56
C ALA A 213 12.33 17.78 4.40
N SER A 214 11.36 17.24 5.15
CA SER A 214 11.54 16.01 5.91
C SER A 214 11.77 14.82 4.98
N ALA A 215 10.97 14.67 3.91
CA ALA A 215 11.18 13.61 2.92
C ALA A 215 12.55 13.73 2.24
N GLU A 216 12.96 14.95 1.82
CA GLU A 216 14.28 15.16 1.19
C GLU A 216 15.44 14.85 2.14
N LYS A 217 15.31 15.21 3.42
CA LYS A 217 16.34 14.92 4.45
C LYS A 217 16.60 13.43 4.60
N HIS A 218 15.55 12.62 4.47
CA HIS A 218 15.64 11.18 4.70
C HIS A 218 15.82 10.36 3.41
N ASN A 219 15.69 10.98 2.24
CA ASN A 219 15.85 10.30 0.95
C ASN A 219 17.34 9.96 0.68
N GLU A 220 17.66 8.69 0.66
CA GLU A 220 19.02 8.13 0.42
C GLU A 220 18.94 7.14 -0.75
N PRO A 221 18.93 7.61 -2.02
CA PRO A 221 18.77 6.75 -3.20
C PRO A 221 19.69 5.52 -3.19
N GLY A 222 19.15 4.36 -3.47
CA GLY A 222 19.84 3.08 -3.40
C GLY A 222 19.85 2.43 -2.01
N ARG A 223 19.42 3.13 -0.96
CA ARG A 223 19.36 2.62 0.42
C ARG A 223 17.98 2.77 1.06
N PHE A 224 17.42 3.95 1.05
CA PHE A 224 16.10 4.26 1.57
C PHE A 224 15.46 5.36 0.72
N THR A 225 14.28 5.12 0.19
CA THR A 225 13.54 6.11 -0.58
C THR A 225 12.45 6.75 0.27
N ALA A 226 12.54 8.05 0.51
CA ALA A 226 11.45 8.84 1.07
C ALA A 226 10.62 9.43 -0.08
N LEU A 227 9.41 8.91 -0.29
CA LEU A 227 8.47 9.44 -1.27
C LEU A 227 7.82 10.72 -0.72
N ILE A 228 7.47 11.64 -1.62
CA ILE A 228 6.70 12.83 -1.26
C ILE A 228 5.24 12.58 -1.65
N GLY A 229 4.33 12.86 -0.71
CA GLY A 229 2.92 12.68 -0.95
C GLY A 229 2.04 13.24 0.16
N TYR A 230 0.76 13.01 0.03
CA TYR A 230 -0.26 13.40 1.00
C TYR A 230 -1.53 12.57 0.79
N GLU A 231 -2.44 12.58 1.75
CA GLU A 231 -3.76 12.00 1.55
C GLU A 231 -4.80 13.07 1.21
N TRP A 232 -5.50 12.85 0.09
CA TRP A 232 -6.75 13.51 -0.24
C TRP A 232 -7.90 12.74 0.38
N THR A 233 -8.64 13.38 1.29
CA THR A 233 -9.69 12.74 2.10
C THR A 233 -11.03 13.37 1.79
N ALA A 234 -11.98 12.60 1.28
CA ALA A 234 -13.36 13.03 1.08
C ALA A 234 -14.33 12.05 1.73
N ALA A 235 -15.44 12.55 2.25
CA ALA A 235 -16.41 11.77 3.01
C ALA A 235 -17.87 12.08 2.65
N GLU A 236 -18.11 12.85 1.60
CA GLU A 236 -19.45 13.30 1.20
C GLU A 236 -20.34 12.13 0.75
N ARG A 237 -19.75 11.06 0.22
CA ARG A 237 -20.43 9.85 -0.25
C ARG A 237 -19.92 8.55 0.37
N GLY A 238 -19.12 8.64 1.43
CA GLY A 238 -18.41 7.53 2.07
C GLY A 238 -16.93 7.85 2.23
N ALA A 239 -16.15 6.93 2.77
CA ALA A 239 -14.71 7.08 2.88
C ALA A 239 -14.07 6.85 1.50
N ILE A 240 -14.00 7.89 0.67
CA ILE A 240 -13.42 7.83 -0.69
C ILE A 240 -12.07 8.53 -0.73
N HIS A 241 -11.12 8.04 0.02
CA HIS A 241 -9.78 8.60 0.23
C HIS A 241 -8.78 8.16 -0.84
N ARG A 242 -7.72 8.97 -1.09
CA ARG A 242 -6.63 8.65 -2.02
C ARG A 242 -5.29 9.13 -1.48
N ASN A 243 -4.31 8.27 -1.47
CA ASN A 243 -2.92 8.68 -1.30
C ASN A 243 -2.37 9.20 -2.61
N VAL A 244 -1.98 10.46 -2.64
CA VAL A 244 -1.31 11.07 -3.78
C VAL A 244 0.20 10.89 -3.62
N VAL A 245 0.79 10.12 -4.52
CA VAL A 245 2.22 9.83 -4.56
C VAL A 245 2.86 10.58 -5.71
N PHE A 246 3.84 11.44 -5.44
CA PHE A 246 4.61 12.11 -6.49
C PHE A 246 5.85 11.30 -6.86
N ARG A 247 6.11 11.22 -8.17
CA ARG A 247 7.39 10.70 -8.69
C ARG A 247 8.56 11.59 -8.30
N ASP A 248 8.31 12.89 -8.23
CA ASP A 248 9.29 13.95 -8.30
C ASP A 248 9.78 14.38 -6.91
N GLY A 249 10.93 15.05 -6.89
CA GLY A 249 11.49 15.69 -5.70
C GLY A 249 10.96 17.09 -5.44
N ALA A 250 11.57 17.76 -4.45
CA ALA A 250 11.21 19.10 -4.01
C ALA A 250 11.18 20.14 -5.13
N ASP A 251 12.06 20.02 -6.14
CA ASP A 251 12.17 20.94 -7.27
C ASP A 251 10.84 21.12 -8.04
N ARG A 252 10.02 20.09 -8.11
CA ARG A 252 8.72 20.13 -8.78
C ARG A 252 7.57 20.15 -7.81
N VAL A 253 7.61 19.34 -6.75
CA VAL A 253 6.49 19.20 -5.83
C VAL A 253 6.23 20.48 -5.04
N SER A 254 7.25 21.27 -4.72
CA SER A 254 7.10 22.58 -4.06
C SER A 254 6.36 23.64 -4.91
N GLN A 255 6.16 23.41 -6.21
CA GLN A 255 5.45 24.34 -7.08
C GLN A 255 3.92 24.31 -6.88
N VAL A 256 3.41 23.32 -6.17
CA VAL A 256 1.98 23.15 -5.89
C VAL A 256 1.72 23.08 -4.39
N LEU A 257 0.46 23.25 -4.00
CA LEU A 257 -0.04 22.92 -2.66
C LEU A 257 -0.89 21.65 -2.75
N PRO A 258 -0.96 20.82 -1.70
CA PRO A 258 -1.85 19.66 -1.67
C PRO A 258 -3.31 20.06 -1.98
N PHE A 259 -3.92 19.34 -2.91
CA PHE A 259 -5.35 19.43 -3.20
C PHE A 259 -6.12 18.68 -2.12
N SER A 260 -7.13 19.29 -1.56
CA SER A 260 -7.88 18.73 -0.43
C SER A 260 -9.39 18.77 -0.68
N ARG A 261 -10.18 18.10 0.16
CA ARG A 261 -11.64 18.22 0.13
C ARG A 261 -12.15 19.67 0.27
N ASN A 262 -11.34 20.57 0.85
CA ASN A 262 -11.69 21.99 0.92
C ASN A 262 -11.62 22.67 -0.46
N ASP A 263 -10.97 22.03 -1.44
CA ASP A 263 -11.00 22.41 -2.85
C ASP A 263 -12.18 21.73 -3.54
N SER A 264 -12.28 20.39 -3.42
CA SER A 264 -13.40 19.58 -3.89
C SER A 264 -13.41 18.19 -3.23
N GLY A 265 -14.60 17.64 -3.00
CA GLY A 265 -14.81 16.25 -2.58
C GLY A 265 -14.99 15.27 -3.75
N ASP A 266 -14.92 15.74 -5.00
CA ASP A 266 -15.06 14.94 -6.20
C ASP A 266 -13.68 14.40 -6.66
N PRO A 267 -13.48 13.08 -6.80
CA PRO A 267 -12.22 12.54 -7.29
C PRO A 267 -11.88 12.95 -8.73
N GLU A 268 -12.86 13.31 -9.56
CA GLU A 268 -12.60 13.80 -10.92
C GLU A 268 -11.86 15.16 -10.89
N ASP A 269 -12.16 16.01 -9.91
CA ASP A 269 -11.43 17.27 -9.69
C ASP A 269 -10.01 17.03 -9.17
N LEU A 270 -9.81 15.97 -8.36
CA LEU A 270 -8.45 15.55 -7.97
C LEU A 270 -7.65 15.13 -9.20
N TRP A 271 -8.23 14.32 -10.10
CA TRP A 271 -7.53 13.91 -11.32
C TRP A 271 -7.20 15.09 -12.22
N ALA A 272 -8.11 16.07 -12.34
CA ALA A 272 -7.84 17.31 -13.06
C ALA A 272 -6.67 18.12 -12.43
N TYR A 273 -6.60 18.16 -11.10
CA TYR A 273 -5.45 18.77 -10.41
C TYR A 273 -4.13 18.03 -10.71
N LEU A 274 -4.14 16.69 -10.78
CA LEU A 274 -2.94 15.90 -11.11
C LEU A 274 -2.50 16.13 -12.57
N GLU A 275 -3.46 16.23 -13.50
CA GLU A 275 -3.18 16.61 -14.91
C GLU A 275 -2.55 18.00 -15.00
N ASP A 276 -3.08 18.96 -14.25
CA ASP A 276 -2.54 20.32 -14.15
C ASP A 276 -1.12 20.34 -13.57
N TYR A 277 -0.85 19.52 -12.55
CA TYR A 277 0.50 19.36 -11.99
C TYR A 277 1.47 18.86 -13.06
N ALA A 278 1.10 17.77 -13.74
CA ALA A 278 1.93 17.19 -14.80
C ALA A 278 2.19 18.18 -15.94
N ALA A 279 1.15 18.89 -16.39
CA ALA A 279 1.26 19.88 -17.46
C ALA A 279 2.14 21.09 -17.09
N LYS A 280 2.06 21.58 -15.85
CA LYS A 280 2.79 22.76 -15.38
C LYS A 280 4.24 22.47 -15.03
N THR A 281 4.52 21.32 -14.44
CA THR A 281 5.85 21.02 -13.87
C THR A 281 6.67 20.04 -14.71
N GLY A 282 6.02 19.30 -15.62
CA GLY A 282 6.61 18.13 -16.29
C GLY A 282 6.82 16.95 -15.32
N GLY A 283 6.19 17.00 -14.14
CA GLY A 283 6.18 15.95 -13.15
C GLY A 283 5.17 14.84 -13.46
N ASP A 284 5.07 13.86 -12.55
CA ASP A 284 4.06 12.81 -12.60
C ASP A 284 3.62 12.42 -11.17
N ALA A 285 2.37 11.97 -11.04
CA ALA A 285 1.80 11.52 -9.78
C ALA A 285 0.80 10.39 -10.00
N ILE A 286 0.50 9.62 -8.97
CA ILE A 286 -0.61 8.67 -8.93
C ILE A 286 -1.47 8.93 -7.69
N ALA A 287 -2.74 8.55 -7.77
CA ALA A 287 -3.65 8.51 -6.63
C ALA A 287 -3.99 7.05 -6.32
N ILE A 288 -3.85 6.63 -5.06
CA ILE A 288 -4.11 5.25 -4.62
C ILE A 288 -5.36 5.25 -3.74
N PRO A 289 -6.51 4.76 -4.24
CA PRO A 289 -7.69 4.56 -3.41
C PRO A 289 -7.41 3.60 -2.27
N HIS A 290 -7.97 3.90 -1.10
CA HIS A 290 -7.93 3.06 0.08
C HIS A 290 -9.24 3.17 0.88
N ASN A 291 -9.37 2.40 1.96
CA ASN A 291 -10.61 2.35 2.74
C ASN A 291 -11.86 1.94 1.92
N ALA A 292 -11.67 1.19 0.83
CA ALA A 292 -12.78 0.76 0.00
C ALA A 292 -13.80 -0.04 0.83
N ASN A 293 -13.33 -0.95 1.71
CA ASN A 293 -14.14 -1.80 2.59
C ASN A 293 -15.09 -1.02 3.52
N ILE A 294 -14.81 0.26 3.77
CA ILE A 294 -15.63 1.16 4.59
C ILE A 294 -16.22 2.34 3.82
N SER A 295 -16.16 2.32 2.50
CA SER A 295 -16.67 3.40 1.64
C SER A 295 -18.19 3.39 1.46
N GLY A 296 -18.87 2.31 1.84
CA GLY A 296 -20.31 2.14 1.61
C GLY A 296 -20.67 1.96 0.14
N GLY A 297 -19.78 1.37 -0.64
CA GLY A 297 -19.94 1.09 -2.06
C GLY A 297 -19.44 2.19 -2.99
N ALA A 298 -18.92 3.29 -2.45
CA ALA A 298 -18.61 4.48 -3.23
C ALA A 298 -17.28 4.39 -3.99
N THR A 299 -16.29 3.66 -3.45
CA THR A 299 -14.95 3.59 -4.08
C THR A 299 -15.01 2.95 -5.47
N PHE A 300 -15.76 1.86 -5.65
CA PHE A 300 -15.90 1.17 -6.93
C PHE A 300 -17.35 1.18 -7.43
N ALA A 301 -18.02 2.34 -7.31
CA ALA A 301 -19.38 2.52 -7.78
C ALA A 301 -19.50 2.41 -9.33
N ASN A 302 -20.71 2.09 -9.82
CA ASN A 302 -21.05 2.11 -11.24
C ASN A 302 -21.50 3.50 -11.73
N VAL A 303 -21.41 4.50 -10.86
CA VAL A 303 -21.78 5.89 -11.14
C VAL A 303 -20.65 6.80 -10.71
N ASN A 304 -20.56 7.98 -11.32
CA ASN A 304 -19.63 9.03 -10.95
C ASN A 304 -20.03 9.70 -9.62
N PHE A 305 -19.25 10.69 -9.20
CA PHE A 305 -19.52 11.43 -7.96
C PHE A 305 -20.90 12.11 -7.95
N ASN A 306 -21.41 12.52 -9.10
CA ASN A 306 -22.71 13.18 -9.24
C ASN A 306 -23.89 12.20 -9.33
N GLY A 307 -23.61 10.89 -9.43
CA GLY A 307 -24.61 9.83 -9.55
C GLY A 307 -25.00 9.50 -11.00
N ASP A 308 -24.27 10.05 -11.96
CA ASP A 308 -24.47 9.74 -13.38
C ASP A 308 -23.75 8.44 -13.75
N PRO A 309 -24.21 7.68 -14.77
CA PRO A 309 -23.50 6.53 -15.31
C PRO A 309 -22.07 6.89 -15.71
N LEU A 310 -21.12 5.95 -15.48
CA LEU A 310 -19.73 6.16 -15.88
C LEU A 310 -19.61 6.32 -17.41
N SER A 311 -18.73 7.22 -17.84
CA SER A 311 -18.40 7.42 -19.25
C SER A 311 -17.07 6.76 -19.62
N GLN A 312 -16.80 6.62 -20.94
CA GLN A 312 -15.49 6.17 -21.41
C GLN A 312 -14.37 7.12 -20.98
N GLU A 313 -14.64 8.43 -20.97
CA GLU A 313 -13.65 9.43 -20.53
C GLU A 313 -13.33 9.26 -19.06
N TYR A 314 -14.33 9.14 -18.18
CA TYR A 314 -14.15 8.80 -16.78
C TYR A 314 -13.28 7.55 -16.63
N ALA A 315 -13.59 6.48 -17.38
CA ALA A 315 -12.87 5.21 -17.27
C ALA A 315 -11.38 5.36 -17.64
N LYS A 316 -11.06 6.11 -18.70
CA LYS A 316 -9.69 6.39 -19.14
C LYS A 316 -8.95 7.26 -18.12
N THR A 317 -9.57 8.32 -17.63
CA THR A 317 -8.98 9.24 -16.66
C THR A 317 -8.68 8.51 -15.35
N ARG A 318 -9.64 7.72 -14.85
CA ARG A 318 -9.43 6.93 -13.66
C ARG A 318 -8.31 5.90 -13.81
N ALA A 319 -8.30 5.13 -14.90
CA ALA A 319 -7.25 4.13 -15.15
C ALA A 319 -5.84 4.76 -15.24
N ARG A 320 -5.74 6.02 -15.70
CA ARG A 320 -4.49 6.76 -15.73
C ARG A 320 -4.02 7.18 -14.33
N TRP A 321 -4.92 7.73 -13.51
CA TRP A 321 -4.54 8.35 -12.25
C TRP A 321 -4.61 7.40 -11.05
N GLU A 322 -5.43 6.34 -11.13
CA GLU A 322 -5.58 5.32 -10.09
C GLU A 322 -5.12 3.93 -10.58
N PRO A 323 -3.81 3.74 -10.88
CA PRO A 323 -3.30 2.46 -11.37
C PRO A 323 -3.23 1.39 -10.28
N LEU A 324 -3.32 1.75 -9.00
CA LEU A 324 -3.22 0.87 -7.84
C LEU A 324 -4.44 1.03 -6.93
N ASN A 325 -4.68 0.02 -6.09
CA ASN A 325 -5.61 0.04 -4.97
C ASN A 325 -4.93 -0.55 -3.73
N GLU A 326 -5.05 0.13 -2.59
CA GLU A 326 -4.61 -0.37 -1.29
C GLU A 326 -5.64 -1.38 -0.78
N VAL A 327 -5.24 -2.65 -0.77
CA VAL A 327 -6.15 -3.77 -0.53
C VAL A 327 -6.22 -4.16 0.94
N THR A 328 -5.19 -3.86 1.73
CA THR A 328 -5.11 -4.23 3.15
C THR A 328 -4.37 -3.15 3.96
N GLN A 329 -4.86 -2.91 5.18
CA GLN A 329 -4.34 -1.93 6.12
C GLN A 329 -4.86 -2.18 7.54
N TYR A 330 -4.55 -1.32 8.51
CA TYR A 330 -5.02 -1.44 9.90
C TYR A 330 -6.55 -1.44 10.05
N LYS A 331 -7.28 -0.76 9.17
CA LYS A 331 -8.76 -0.71 9.19
C LYS A 331 -9.39 -1.91 8.43
N GLY A 332 -8.69 -3.05 8.40
CA GLY A 332 -9.15 -4.32 7.87
C GLY A 332 -8.73 -4.58 6.42
N ASP A 333 -9.07 -5.78 5.98
CA ASP A 333 -8.76 -6.27 4.64
C ASP A 333 -9.90 -6.00 3.67
N GLY A 334 -9.57 -5.60 2.46
CA GLY A 334 -10.49 -5.25 1.37
C GLY A 334 -10.38 -6.16 0.14
N GLU A 335 -9.71 -7.33 0.25
CA GLU A 335 -9.56 -8.24 -0.90
C GLU A 335 -10.90 -8.86 -1.30
N ALA A 336 -11.54 -9.57 -0.37
CA ALA A 336 -12.78 -10.29 -0.58
C ALA A 336 -13.76 -10.08 0.58
N TYR A 337 -15.01 -10.44 0.37
CA TYR A 337 -16.04 -10.43 1.40
C TYR A 337 -16.81 -11.75 1.40
N PRO A 338 -16.88 -12.49 2.52
CA PRO A 338 -17.45 -13.86 2.55
C PRO A 338 -18.82 -14.00 1.86
N PRO A 339 -19.80 -13.09 2.08
CA PRO A 339 -21.08 -13.18 1.38
C PRO A 339 -21.02 -12.94 -0.13
N LEU A 340 -19.96 -12.33 -0.65
CA LEU A 340 -19.75 -12.09 -2.09
C LEU A 340 -18.84 -13.14 -2.74
N SER A 341 -18.15 -13.94 -1.92
CA SER A 341 -17.24 -15.02 -2.31
C SER A 341 -17.46 -16.25 -1.43
N PRO A 342 -18.66 -16.84 -1.44
CA PRO A 342 -19.08 -17.86 -0.45
C PRO A 342 -18.32 -19.19 -0.59
N ASP A 343 -17.71 -19.45 -1.73
CA ASP A 343 -16.94 -20.67 -2.01
C ASP A 343 -15.46 -20.52 -1.64
N ASP A 344 -15.02 -19.32 -1.22
CA ASP A 344 -13.65 -19.05 -0.78
C ASP A 344 -13.53 -19.18 0.75
N GLU A 345 -12.88 -20.22 1.22
CA GLU A 345 -12.66 -20.48 2.65
C GLU A 345 -11.75 -19.46 3.35
N PHE A 346 -10.97 -18.68 2.58
CA PHE A 346 -10.07 -17.64 3.09
C PHE A 346 -10.58 -16.21 2.82
N ALA A 347 -11.85 -16.04 2.41
CA ALA A 347 -12.44 -14.73 2.19
C ALA A 347 -12.62 -13.92 3.48
N ASP A 348 -12.73 -14.58 4.64
CA ASP A 348 -12.90 -13.94 5.95
C ASP A 348 -11.55 -13.73 6.64
N TYR A 349 -10.85 -12.67 6.24
CA TYR A 349 -9.59 -12.29 6.86
C TYR A 349 -9.67 -10.84 7.31
N GLU A 350 -9.60 -10.60 8.63
CA GLU A 350 -9.64 -9.26 9.23
C GLU A 350 -10.75 -8.36 8.62
N THR A 351 -11.89 -8.98 8.30
CA THR A 351 -13.00 -8.33 7.59
C THR A 351 -13.89 -7.56 8.55
N TRP A 352 -14.19 -6.30 8.23
CA TRP A 352 -15.13 -5.48 8.99
C TRP A 352 -16.57 -5.71 8.51
N HIS A 353 -17.26 -6.67 9.12
CA HIS A 353 -18.62 -7.07 8.72
C HIS A 353 -19.68 -6.02 9.01
N SER A 354 -19.58 -5.34 10.15
CA SER A 354 -20.62 -4.44 10.67
C SER A 354 -20.50 -3.01 10.15
N TRP A 355 -19.41 -2.65 9.48
CA TRP A 355 -19.21 -1.28 9.01
C TRP A 355 -19.94 -1.02 7.70
N ALA A 356 -20.82 -0.02 7.69
CA ALA A 356 -21.61 0.39 6.53
C ALA A 356 -21.28 1.82 6.03
N GLY A 357 -20.19 2.40 6.55
CA GLY A 357 -19.77 3.76 6.25
C GLY A 357 -20.17 4.78 7.32
N PRO A 358 -19.56 5.96 7.33
CA PRO A 358 -19.63 6.94 8.44
C PRO A 358 -21.01 7.54 8.67
N ASN A 359 -21.93 7.43 7.72
CA ASN A 359 -23.26 8.05 7.79
C ASN A 359 -24.42 7.08 8.09
N THR A 360 -24.12 5.81 8.40
CA THR A 360 -25.16 4.79 8.64
C THR A 360 -25.27 4.45 10.13
N THR A 361 -26.38 4.84 10.74
CA THR A 361 -26.68 4.53 12.15
C THR A 361 -27.45 3.21 12.35
N ASN A 362 -28.07 2.67 11.29
CA ASN A 362 -28.80 1.41 11.31
C ASN A 362 -28.47 0.61 10.06
N ILE A 363 -27.73 -0.48 10.22
CA ILE A 363 -27.39 -1.40 9.13
C ILE A 363 -28.50 -2.43 9.00
N THR A 364 -29.13 -2.50 7.82
CA THR A 364 -29.99 -3.61 7.45
C THR A 364 -29.26 -4.46 6.42
N PHE A 365 -28.91 -5.68 6.83
CA PHE A 365 -28.26 -6.65 5.93
C PHE A 365 -29.31 -7.23 4.98
N ASN A 366 -29.55 -6.54 3.87
CA ASN A 366 -30.46 -6.92 2.81
C ASN A 366 -29.72 -6.96 1.45
N GLU A 367 -30.42 -7.34 0.38
CA GLU A 367 -29.86 -7.43 -0.96
C GLU A 367 -29.24 -6.10 -1.42
N GLU A 368 -29.86 -4.97 -1.14
CA GLU A 368 -29.35 -3.64 -1.47
C GLU A 368 -28.02 -3.37 -0.75
N TRP A 369 -27.89 -3.79 0.51
CA TRP A 369 -26.64 -3.64 1.26
C TRP A 369 -25.52 -4.48 0.65
N TYR A 370 -25.80 -5.74 0.27
CA TYR A 370 -24.84 -6.61 -0.39
C TYR A 370 -24.43 -6.08 -1.79
N GLU A 371 -25.40 -5.56 -2.55
CA GLU A 371 -25.08 -4.93 -3.84
C GLU A 371 -24.14 -3.72 -3.68
N ARG A 372 -24.34 -2.89 -2.66
CA ARG A 372 -23.40 -1.80 -2.34
C ARG A 372 -22.03 -2.34 -1.96
N LYS A 373 -21.98 -3.42 -1.15
CA LYS A 373 -20.71 -4.05 -0.75
C LYS A 373 -19.85 -4.54 -1.93
N LYS A 374 -20.43 -4.80 -3.09
CA LYS A 374 -19.65 -5.05 -4.31
C LYS A 374 -18.78 -3.86 -4.74
N GLY A 375 -19.08 -2.65 -4.30
CA GLY A 375 -18.28 -1.45 -4.50
C GLY A 375 -17.24 -1.18 -3.41
N ASP A 376 -17.18 -2.05 -2.38
CA ASP A 376 -16.30 -1.92 -1.23
C ASP A 376 -15.06 -2.85 -1.29
N PHE A 377 -15.09 -3.90 -2.11
CA PHE A 377 -14.05 -4.92 -2.11
C PHE A 377 -13.37 -5.06 -3.47
N THR A 378 -12.10 -5.38 -3.44
CA THR A 378 -11.20 -5.44 -4.59
C THR A 378 -11.65 -6.49 -5.62
N ARG A 379 -11.92 -7.72 -5.21
CA ARG A 379 -12.29 -8.82 -6.12
C ARG A 379 -13.60 -8.55 -6.87
N PRO A 380 -14.70 -8.13 -6.22
CA PRO A 380 -15.91 -7.68 -6.93
C PRO A 380 -15.65 -6.48 -7.85
N ALA A 381 -14.78 -5.53 -7.46
CA ALA A 381 -14.44 -4.37 -8.30
C ALA A 381 -13.71 -4.78 -9.58
N LEU A 382 -12.73 -5.70 -9.50
CA LEU A 382 -12.04 -6.25 -10.67
C LEU A 382 -13.03 -6.90 -11.65
N LYS A 383 -13.98 -7.70 -11.15
CA LYS A 383 -15.04 -8.31 -11.98
C LYS A 383 -15.94 -7.23 -12.60
N ARG A 384 -16.36 -6.22 -11.83
CA ARG A 384 -17.14 -5.07 -12.31
C ARG A 384 -16.41 -4.32 -13.42
N GLY A 385 -15.09 -4.20 -13.31
CA GLY A 385 -14.24 -3.60 -14.33
C GLY A 385 -14.32 -4.31 -15.68
N LEU A 386 -14.45 -5.66 -15.71
CA LEU A 386 -14.66 -6.41 -16.95
C LEU A 386 -16.02 -6.09 -17.60
N ALA A 387 -17.07 -5.93 -16.79
CA ALA A 387 -18.39 -5.54 -17.31
C ALA A 387 -18.35 -4.12 -17.90
N LEU A 388 -17.74 -3.17 -17.17
CA LEU A 388 -17.60 -1.79 -17.63
C LEU A 388 -16.71 -1.69 -18.88
N LYS A 389 -15.67 -2.52 -19.01
CA LYS A 389 -14.88 -2.60 -20.23
C LYS A 389 -15.74 -2.97 -21.45
N ALA A 390 -16.62 -3.96 -21.29
CA ALA A 390 -17.51 -4.38 -22.39
C ALA A 390 -18.52 -3.28 -22.78
N GLU A 391 -18.92 -2.43 -21.83
CA GLU A 391 -19.85 -1.33 -22.05
C GLU A 391 -19.17 -0.07 -22.58
N LEU A 392 -18.05 0.33 -21.95
CA LEU A 392 -17.37 1.61 -22.17
C LEU A 392 -16.15 1.52 -23.10
N GLY A 393 -15.69 0.30 -23.43
CA GLY A 393 -14.45 0.07 -24.17
C GLY A 393 -13.16 0.23 -23.35
N THR A 394 -13.27 0.61 -22.07
CA THR A 394 -12.15 0.80 -21.14
C THR A 394 -12.54 0.31 -19.75
N ASN A 395 -11.63 -0.43 -19.09
CA ASN A 395 -11.81 -0.90 -17.73
C ASN A 395 -11.33 0.17 -16.73
N PRO A 396 -12.23 0.85 -15.96
CA PRO A 396 -11.84 1.84 -14.98
C PRO A 396 -11.23 1.23 -13.71
N PHE A 397 -11.36 -0.07 -13.52
CA PHE A 397 -10.89 -0.82 -12.34
C PHE A 397 -9.78 -1.83 -12.71
N LYS A 398 -8.96 -1.49 -13.71
CA LYS A 398 -7.78 -2.25 -14.10
C LYS A 398 -6.56 -1.83 -13.27
N PHE A 399 -6.68 -1.93 -11.98
CA PHE A 399 -5.63 -1.55 -11.01
C PHE A 399 -4.79 -2.76 -10.57
N GLY A 400 -3.60 -2.47 -10.04
CA GLY A 400 -2.79 -3.39 -9.26
C GLY A 400 -3.09 -3.30 -7.77
N MET A 401 -2.53 -4.21 -6.98
CA MET A 401 -2.71 -4.28 -5.53
C MET A 401 -1.46 -3.83 -4.79
N ILE A 402 -1.67 -3.06 -3.70
CA ILE A 402 -0.63 -2.63 -2.78
C ILE A 402 -1.19 -2.70 -1.35
N GLY A 403 -0.33 -2.86 -0.34
CA GLY A 403 -0.69 -2.74 1.07
C GLY A 403 -0.01 -1.53 1.69
N SER A 404 -0.58 -1.00 2.75
CA SER A 404 0.00 0.05 3.57
C SER A 404 -0.62 0.02 4.96
N THR A 405 -0.07 0.71 5.96
CA THR A 405 -0.60 0.61 7.32
C THR A 405 -1.81 1.52 7.58
N ASP A 406 -1.84 2.70 7.00
CA ASP A 406 -2.76 3.78 7.39
C ASP A 406 -2.64 4.08 8.90
N SER A 407 -1.41 3.98 9.40
CA SER A 407 -1.09 4.22 10.80
C SER A 407 -1.20 5.71 11.14
N HIS A 408 -1.85 6.02 12.25
CA HIS A 408 -1.96 7.38 12.80
C HIS A 408 -1.15 7.53 14.09
N THR A 409 -0.01 6.80 14.15
CA THR A 409 0.94 6.84 15.27
C THR A 409 2.34 7.23 14.83
N SER A 410 2.50 7.71 13.60
CA SER A 410 3.79 7.95 12.93
C SER A 410 4.63 6.67 12.71
N LEU A 411 4.10 5.48 12.99
CA LEU A 411 4.83 4.22 12.95
C LEU A 411 4.28 3.26 11.89
N ALA A 412 5.06 2.99 10.86
CA ALA A 412 4.79 1.94 9.87
C ALA A 412 5.12 0.55 10.44
N ALA A 413 4.28 0.02 11.34
CA ALA A 413 4.54 -1.21 12.09
C ALA A 413 3.45 -2.25 11.86
N ALA A 414 3.59 -3.10 10.85
CA ALA A 414 2.63 -4.15 10.48
C ALA A 414 3.00 -5.54 11.05
N GLU A 415 3.96 -5.62 11.98
CA GLU A 415 4.29 -6.88 12.65
C GLU A 415 3.38 -7.11 13.85
N GLU A 416 2.82 -8.32 13.99
CA GLU A 416 1.89 -8.70 15.07
C GLU A 416 2.50 -8.55 16.49
N ASP A 417 3.80 -8.78 16.63
CA ASP A 417 4.54 -8.62 17.89
C ASP A 417 4.99 -7.17 18.14
N ASN A 418 4.69 -6.25 17.23
CA ASN A 418 5.10 -4.85 17.29
C ASN A 418 3.97 -3.89 16.84
N PHE A 419 2.72 -4.26 17.04
CA PHE A 419 1.56 -3.45 16.66
C PHE A 419 1.28 -2.35 17.68
N TRP A 420 1.33 -1.10 17.26
CA TRP A 420 1.20 0.09 18.11
C TRP A 420 -0.21 0.71 18.12
N GLY A 421 -1.17 0.04 17.49
CA GLY A 421 -2.53 0.54 17.34
C GLY A 421 -2.68 1.46 16.12
N THR A 422 -3.92 1.75 15.77
CA THR A 422 -4.21 2.67 14.66
C THR A 422 -3.96 4.12 15.03
N TYR A 423 -4.21 4.49 16.29
CA TYR A 423 -4.02 5.83 16.86
C TYR A 423 -3.24 5.76 18.17
N SER A 424 -2.52 6.82 18.54
CA SER A 424 -1.72 6.86 19.77
C SER A 424 -2.53 6.67 21.06
N LEU A 425 -3.82 7.05 21.05
CA LEU A 425 -4.75 6.71 22.14
C LEU A 425 -4.88 5.21 22.37
N TYR A 426 -4.54 4.39 21.39
CA TYR A 426 -4.59 2.94 21.45
C TYR A 426 -3.20 2.29 21.40
N GLU A 427 -2.17 2.99 21.85
CA GLU A 427 -0.89 2.36 22.15
C GLU A 427 -1.09 1.16 23.08
N PRO A 428 -0.15 0.18 23.14
CA PRO A 428 -0.32 -1.00 23.98
C PRO A 428 -0.75 -0.66 25.41
N ASN A 429 -1.93 -1.15 25.82
CA ASN A 429 -2.50 -1.03 27.15
C ASN A 429 -3.48 -2.17 27.44
N THR A 430 -3.93 -2.29 28.69
CA THR A 430 -4.79 -3.40 29.13
C THR A 430 -6.20 -3.39 28.55
N PHE A 431 -6.62 -2.30 27.91
CA PHE A 431 -8.00 -2.10 27.47
C PHE A 431 -8.17 -1.92 25.96
N ARG A 432 -7.09 -1.66 25.20
CA ARG A 432 -7.21 -1.33 23.77
C ARG A 432 -7.93 -2.42 22.97
N SER A 433 -7.71 -3.69 23.30
CA SER A 433 -8.38 -4.82 22.60
C SER A 433 -9.90 -4.82 22.73
N LEU A 434 -10.49 -4.12 23.71
CA LEU A 434 -11.95 -3.97 23.81
C LEU A 434 -12.50 -2.98 22.80
N PHE A 435 -11.70 -1.99 22.39
CA PHE A 435 -12.10 -0.90 21.51
C PHE A 435 -11.59 -1.08 20.09
N GLN A 436 -10.48 -1.80 19.92
CA GLN A 436 -9.79 -1.97 18.65
C GLN A 436 -9.64 -3.44 18.21
N SER A 437 -10.45 -4.36 18.71
CA SER A 437 -10.34 -5.78 18.34
C SER A 437 -10.45 -6.04 16.82
N GLU A 438 -11.18 -5.20 16.09
CA GLU A 438 -11.37 -5.30 14.63
C GLU A 438 -10.19 -4.75 13.82
N PHE A 439 -9.23 -4.04 14.45
CA PHE A 439 -8.05 -3.53 13.74
C PHE A 439 -7.00 -4.62 13.54
N ALA A 440 -6.38 -4.61 12.39
CA ALA A 440 -5.34 -5.55 11.99
C ALA A 440 -3.94 -4.95 12.13
N ALA A 441 -2.95 -5.75 12.44
CA ALA A 441 -1.54 -5.38 12.26
C ALA A 441 -1.17 -5.68 10.79
N SER A 442 -1.61 -4.82 9.86
CA SER A 442 -1.50 -5.04 8.42
C SER A 442 -1.15 -3.72 7.75
N GLY A 443 -0.39 -3.70 6.83
CA GLY A 443 -0.10 -3.98 5.52
C GLY A 443 1.22 -3.33 5.14
N TYR A 444 1.97 -3.97 4.26
CA TYR A 444 3.12 -3.38 3.58
C TYR A 444 2.96 -3.44 2.07
N ALA A 445 3.53 -2.43 1.42
CA ALA A 445 3.74 -2.41 -0.02
C ALA A 445 4.98 -3.22 -0.37
N ALA A 446 4.87 -4.10 -1.35
CA ALA A 446 5.99 -4.79 -1.96
C ALA A 446 6.07 -4.41 -3.44
N ILE A 447 7.21 -3.87 -3.87
CA ILE A 447 7.40 -3.29 -5.20
C ILE A 447 8.60 -3.94 -5.88
N TRP A 448 8.39 -4.59 -7.02
CA TRP A 448 9.48 -5.07 -7.87
C TRP A 448 10.02 -3.94 -8.71
N ALA A 449 11.26 -3.52 -8.43
CA ALA A 449 11.88 -2.42 -9.16
C ALA A 449 13.37 -2.72 -9.49
N THR A 450 13.93 -1.98 -10.42
CA THR A 450 15.33 -2.11 -10.85
C THR A 450 16.30 -1.56 -9.81
N GLU A 451 15.85 -0.58 -9.01
CA GLU A 451 16.65 0.07 -7.97
C GLU A 451 15.74 0.76 -6.95
N ASN A 452 16.29 1.08 -5.76
CA ASN A 452 15.56 1.81 -4.72
C ASN A 452 15.71 3.32 -4.92
N THR A 453 14.95 3.88 -5.85
CA THR A 453 14.84 5.32 -6.12
C THR A 453 13.38 5.72 -6.33
N ARG A 454 13.05 7.00 -6.18
CA ARG A 454 11.68 7.50 -6.43
C ARG A 454 11.20 7.12 -7.82
N GLU A 455 12.05 7.36 -8.81
CA GLU A 455 11.74 7.12 -10.22
C GLU A 455 11.47 5.64 -10.50
N ALA A 456 12.33 4.74 -9.99
CA ALA A 456 12.19 3.31 -10.25
C ALA A 456 10.99 2.69 -9.52
N LEU A 457 10.78 3.07 -8.24
CA LEU A 457 9.61 2.64 -7.48
C LEU A 457 8.31 3.17 -8.08
N PHE A 458 8.27 4.44 -8.45
CA PHE A 458 7.11 5.05 -9.10
C PHE A 458 6.81 4.40 -10.46
N ALA A 459 7.83 4.14 -11.29
CA ALA A 459 7.65 3.45 -12.56
C ALA A 459 7.09 2.03 -12.37
N ALA A 460 7.54 1.31 -11.34
CA ALA A 460 6.99 0.00 -10.99
C ALA A 460 5.54 0.08 -10.52
N MET A 461 5.19 1.07 -9.70
CA MET A 461 3.80 1.34 -9.30
C MET A 461 2.91 1.65 -10.52
N ARG A 462 3.40 2.44 -11.48
CA ARG A 462 2.68 2.70 -12.74
C ARG A 462 2.44 1.44 -13.55
N ARG A 463 3.42 0.54 -13.61
CA ARG A 463 3.28 -0.77 -14.28
C ARG A 463 2.47 -1.77 -13.47
N LYS A 464 2.09 -1.43 -12.25
CA LYS A 464 1.38 -2.33 -11.31
C LYS A 464 2.21 -3.57 -10.94
N GLU A 465 3.53 -3.44 -10.98
CA GLU A 465 4.44 -4.53 -10.61
C GLU A 465 4.66 -4.54 -9.10
N THR A 466 3.53 -4.65 -8.39
CA THR A 466 3.39 -4.53 -6.95
C THR A 466 2.53 -5.64 -6.38
N TYR A 467 2.69 -5.89 -5.10
CA TYR A 467 1.78 -6.72 -4.34
C TYR A 467 1.65 -6.21 -2.89
N ALA A 468 0.55 -6.58 -2.24
CA ALA A 468 0.31 -6.30 -0.84
C ALA A 468 0.79 -7.47 0.02
N THR A 469 1.29 -7.16 1.23
CA THR A 469 1.42 -8.14 2.30
C THR A 469 0.73 -7.64 3.56
N THR A 470 0.31 -8.55 4.41
CA THR A 470 -0.36 -8.22 5.67
C THR A 470 0.62 -7.95 6.82
N GLY A 471 1.93 -7.91 6.54
CA GLY A 471 3.01 -7.65 7.51
C GLY A 471 4.25 -8.47 7.23
N SER A 472 4.07 -9.73 6.90
CA SER A 472 5.15 -10.62 6.48
C SER A 472 5.79 -10.15 5.17
N ARG A 473 7.13 -10.10 5.13
CA ARG A 473 7.88 -9.70 3.93
C ARG A 473 8.23 -10.90 3.06
N MET A 474 7.24 -11.74 2.80
CA MET A 474 7.36 -12.85 1.86
C MET A 474 7.61 -12.34 0.45
N ARG A 475 8.41 -13.07 -0.33
CA ARG A 475 8.75 -12.69 -1.71
C ARG A 475 7.91 -13.50 -2.67
N VAL A 476 7.13 -12.82 -3.51
CA VAL A 476 6.24 -13.46 -4.48
C VAL A 476 6.61 -13.01 -5.89
N ARG A 477 6.92 -13.97 -6.77
CA ARG A 477 7.01 -13.77 -8.21
C ARG A 477 5.79 -14.39 -8.87
N PHE A 478 5.21 -13.64 -9.80
CA PHE A 478 4.06 -14.06 -10.57
C PHE A 478 4.18 -13.54 -12.00
N PHE A 479 4.33 -14.46 -12.94
CA PHE A 479 4.39 -14.17 -14.37
C PHE A 479 3.33 -14.99 -15.10
N GLY A 480 2.78 -14.47 -16.19
CA GLY A 480 1.87 -15.17 -17.09
C GLY A 480 2.40 -15.18 -18.51
N GLY A 481 2.21 -16.27 -19.21
CA GLY A 481 2.68 -16.47 -20.59
C GLY A 481 2.07 -17.72 -21.21
N TRP A 482 2.63 -18.15 -22.34
CA TRP A 482 2.13 -19.34 -23.06
C TRP A 482 3.14 -20.48 -23.04
N ASP A 483 4.44 -20.19 -23.01
CA ASP A 483 5.52 -21.12 -23.30
C ASP A 483 6.37 -21.49 -22.07
N TYR A 484 5.92 -21.24 -20.82
CA TYR A 484 6.67 -21.65 -19.64
C TYR A 484 6.70 -23.17 -19.50
N SER A 485 7.88 -23.73 -19.20
CA SER A 485 8.05 -25.13 -18.80
C SER A 485 7.99 -25.28 -17.28
N ASP A 486 7.72 -26.50 -16.80
CA ASP A 486 7.63 -26.78 -15.36
C ASP A 486 8.98 -26.59 -14.64
N GLU A 487 10.10 -26.68 -15.37
CA GLU A 487 11.46 -26.49 -14.85
C GLU A 487 11.80 -25.00 -14.67
N ASP A 488 11.14 -24.08 -15.37
CA ASP A 488 11.48 -22.65 -15.37
C ASP A 488 11.32 -22.04 -13.98
N VAL A 489 10.38 -22.53 -13.18
CA VAL A 489 10.14 -22.03 -11.82
C VAL A 489 11.32 -22.32 -10.87
N TYR A 490 12.14 -23.32 -11.15
CA TYR A 490 13.32 -23.69 -10.36
C TYR A 490 14.63 -23.10 -10.93
N SER A 491 14.54 -22.38 -12.04
CA SER A 491 15.71 -21.76 -12.67
C SER A 491 16.28 -20.64 -11.80
N SER A 492 17.61 -20.56 -11.73
CA SER A 492 18.30 -19.38 -11.17
C SER A 492 18.09 -18.11 -12.00
N LYS A 493 17.57 -18.24 -13.23
CA LYS A 493 17.20 -17.19 -14.16
C LYS A 493 15.69 -16.95 -14.24
N LEU A 494 14.94 -17.34 -13.22
CA LEU A 494 13.48 -17.26 -13.21
C LEU A 494 12.97 -15.88 -13.65
N ALA A 495 13.51 -14.79 -13.11
CA ALA A 495 13.09 -13.45 -13.48
C ALA A 495 13.40 -13.13 -14.96
N GLU A 496 14.61 -13.47 -15.45
CA GLU A 496 14.97 -13.30 -16.86
C GLU A 496 13.99 -14.05 -17.78
N ILE A 497 13.70 -15.32 -17.46
CA ILE A 497 12.73 -16.14 -18.21
C ILE A 497 11.34 -15.51 -18.15
N GLY A 498 10.90 -15.11 -16.95
CA GLY A 498 9.59 -14.50 -16.72
C GLY A 498 9.34 -13.30 -17.62
N TYR A 499 10.30 -12.38 -17.72
CA TYR A 499 10.19 -11.20 -18.59
C TYR A 499 10.39 -11.47 -20.08
N GLN A 500 11.16 -12.52 -20.44
CA GLN A 500 11.42 -12.85 -21.86
C GLN A 500 10.27 -13.61 -22.50
N VAL A 501 9.60 -14.48 -21.72
CA VAL A 501 8.60 -15.43 -22.24
C VAL A 501 7.17 -14.93 -21.99
N GLY A 502 6.98 -14.03 -21.03
CA GLY A 502 5.64 -13.56 -20.66
C GLY A 502 5.64 -12.16 -20.04
N VAL A 503 4.66 -11.92 -19.19
CA VAL A 503 4.42 -10.64 -18.52
C VAL A 503 4.43 -10.81 -17.00
N PRO A 504 4.93 -9.83 -16.24
CA PRO A 504 4.87 -9.85 -14.79
C PRO A 504 3.45 -9.53 -14.28
N MET A 505 3.25 -9.68 -12.95
CA MET A 505 2.05 -9.16 -12.28
C MET A 505 1.77 -7.71 -12.70
N GLY A 506 0.49 -7.37 -12.87
CA GLY A 506 0.04 -6.07 -13.39
C GLY A 506 -0.01 -5.97 -14.90
N GLY A 507 0.58 -6.94 -15.63
CA GLY A 507 0.68 -6.95 -17.09
C GLY A 507 -0.54 -7.52 -17.82
N ASP A 508 -0.49 -7.45 -19.14
CA ASP A 508 -1.50 -7.99 -20.07
C ASP A 508 -0.91 -9.16 -20.85
N LEU A 509 -1.60 -10.30 -20.84
CA LEU A 509 -1.27 -11.40 -21.72
C LEU A 509 -1.53 -11.01 -23.19
N SER A 510 -0.67 -11.51 -24.08
CA SER A 510 -0.94 -11.44 -25.52
C SER A 510 -2.16 -12.30 -25.90
N THR A 511 -2.64 -12.13 -27.14
CA THR A 511 -3.69 -13.00 -27.68
C THR A 511 -3.29 -14.47 -27.56
N ALA A 512 -4.23 -15.31 -27.13
CA ALA A 512 -3.99 -16.73 -26.95
C ALA A 512 -3.61 -17.42 -28.26
N PRO A 513 -2.57 -18.26 -28.29
CA PRO A 513 -2.34 -19.19 -29.37
C PRO A 513 -3.51 -20.21 -29.48
N ASP A 514 -3.75 -20.71 -30.70
CA ASP A 514 -4.85 -21.62 -30.96
C ASP A 514 -4.76 -22.89 -30.07
N GLY A 515 -5.77 -23.08 -29.21
CA GLY A 515 -5.92 -24.25 -28.37
C GLY A 515 -5.00 -24.29 -27.14
N GLU A 516 -4.32 -23.20 -26.83
CA GLU A 516 -3.46 -23.11 -25.66
C GLU A 516 -4.16 -22.37 -24.51
N ALA A 517 -3.88 -22.79 -23.29
CA ALA A 517 -4.25 -22.09 -22.06
C ALA A 517 -3.04 -21.36 -21.48
N PRO A 518 -3.23 -20.22 -20.79
CA PRO A 518 -2.13 -19.47 -20.20
C PRO A 518 -1.44 -20.30 -19.12
N ARG A 519 -0.13 -20.20 -19.08
CA ARG A 519 0.71 -20.79 -18.04
C ARG A 519 1.23 -19.70 -17.12
N PHE A 520 1.11 -19.94 -15.83
CA PHE A 520 1.50 -18.98 -14.79
C PHE A 520 2.68 -19.54 -14.00
N LEU A 521 3.80 -18.83 -14.06
CA LEU A 521 5.01 -19.13 -13.30
C LEU A 521 4.92 -18.42 -11.96
N ILE A 522 4.82 -19.19 -10.86
CA ILE A 522 4.59 -18.66 -9.51
C ILE A 522 5.65 -19.22 -8.58
N ARG A 523 6.33 -18.33 -7.86
CA ARG A 523 7.27 -18.69 -6.80
C ARG A 523 7.08 -17.80 -5.60
N ALA A 524 6.79 -18.40 -4.46
CA ALA A 524 6.64 -17.75 -3.18
C ALA A 524 7.70 -18.26 -2.21
N VAL A 525 8.40 -17.34 -1.55
CA VAL A 525 9.40 -17.65 -0.51
C VAL A 525 8.99 -16.91 0.75
N LYS A 526 8.95 -17.63 1.87
CA LYS A 526 8.57 -17.05 3.17
C LYS A 526 9.46 -15.89 3.57
N ASP A 527 8.98 -15.03 4.45
CA ASP A 527 9.82 -14.08 5.18
C ASP A 527 10.87 -14.88 5.99
N PRO A 528 12.18 -14.56 5.87
CA PRO A 528 13.22 -15.23 6.67
C PRO A 528 12.94 -15.23 8.18
N ASP A 529 12.29 -14.18 8.71
CA ASP A 529 11.93 -14.04 10.12
C ASP A 529 10.49 -14.50 10.42
N GLY A 530 9.71 -14.89 9.39
CA GLY A 530 8.30 -15.24 9.45
C GLY A 530 8.01 -16.75 9.48
N ALA A 531 6.73 -17.05 9.30
CA ALA A 531 6.21 -18.41 9.27
C ALA A 531 6.43 -19.09 7.92
N ASN A 532 6.36 -20.44 7.90
CA ASN A 532 6.30 -21.20 6.65
C ASN A 532 4.99 -20.93 5.91
N LEU A 533 4.99 -21.22 4.61
CA LEU A 533 3.84 -21.06 3.74
C LEU A 533 2.91 -22.29 3.87
N ASP A 534 1.62 -22.04 3.94
CA ASP A 534 0.57 -23.05 3.86
C ASP A 534 0.31 -23.42 2.40
N ARG A 535 -0.05 -22.42 1.58
CA ARG A 535 -0.44 -22.64 0.18
C ARG A 535 -0.30 -21.40 -0.68
N VAL A 536 -0.31 -21.64 -1.98
CA VAL A 536 -0.46 -20.64 -3.05
C VAL A 536 -1.78 -20.90 -3.75
N GLN A 537 -2.58 -19.83 -3.90
CA GLN A 537 -3.84 -19.85 -4.63
C GLN A 537 -3.77 -18.93 -5.85
N VAL A 538 -4.40 -19.33 -6.95
CA VAL A 538 -4.71 -18.45 -8.07
C VAL A 538 -6.19 -18.13 -8.02
N ILE A 539 -6.50 -16.84 -8.00
CA ILE A 539 -7.86 -16.33 -8.10
C ILE A 539 -8.09 -15.87 -9.54
N LYS A 540 -9.02 -16.53 -10.21
CA LYS A 540 -9.50 -16.16 -11.55
C LYS A 540 -10.83 -15.43 -11.44
N GLY A 541 -10.95 -14.31 -12.15
CA GLY A 541 -12.23 -13.67 -12.40
C GLY A 541 -12.44 -13.49 -13.90
N TRP A 542 -13.67 -13.70 -14.37
CA TRP A 542 -13.98 -13.54 -15.81
C TRP A 542 -15.43 -13.09 -16.05
N ARG A 543 -15.65 -12.57 -17.22
CA ARG A 543 -16.97 -12.25 -17.73
C ARG A 543 -17.34 -13.28 -18.79
N SER A 544 -18.28 -14.18 -18.47
CA SER A 544 -18.74 -15.22 -19.39
C SER A 544 -19.46 -14.63 -20.62
N SER A 545 -19.63 -15.44 -21.66
CA SER A 545 -20.22 -15.03 -22.94
C SER A 545 -21.67 -14.53 -22.81
N ASP A 546 -22.41 -14.95 -21.80
CA ASP A 546 -23.74 -14.45 -21.43
C ASP A 546 -23.70 -13.15 -20.60
N GLY A 547 -22.50 -12.64 -20.28
CA GLY A 547 -22.28 -11.41 -19.54
C GLY A 547 -22.21 -11.59 -18.00
N ALA A 548 -22.35 -12.80 -17.48
CA ALA A 548 -22.26 -13.04 -16.06
C ALA A 548 -20.82 -12.89 -15.54
N LEU A 549 -20.66 -12.26 -14.36
CA LEU A 549 -19.37 -12.10 -13.70
C LEU A 549 -19.14 -13.28 -12.79
N LYS A 550 -18.05 -13.97 -12.99
CA LYS A 550 -17.69 -15.21 -12.29
C LYS A 550 -16.33 -15.11 -11.64
N GLU A 551 -16.08 -15.97 -10.65
CA GLU A 551 -14.78 -16.16 -10.04
C GLU A 551 -14.56 -17.64 -9.68
N GLN A 552 -13.30 -18.02 -9.60
CA GLN A 552 -12.86 -19.32 -9.11
C GLN A 552 -11.56 -19.15 -8.35
N VAL A 553 -11.43 -19.83 -7.22
CA VAL A 553 -10.19 -19.96 -6.46
C VAL A 553 -9.62 -21.36 -6.70
N TYR A 554 -8.35 -21.42 -7.10
CA TYR A 554 -7.62 -22.67 -7.30
C TYR A 554 -6.48 -22.74 -6.30
N ASP A 555 -6.40 -23.80 -5.49
CA ASP A 555 -5.16 -24.17 -4.82
C ASP A 555 -4.20 -24.70 -5.87
N VAL A 556 -3.00 -24.10 -6.03
CA VAL A 556 -2.06 -24.46 -7.11
C VAL A 556 -0.74 -25.02 -6.59
N ALA A 557 -0.39 -24.72 -5.34
CA ALA A 557 0.70 -25.36 -4.62
C ALA A 557 0.36 -25.38 -3.12
N VAL A 558 0.62 -26.50 -2.46
CA VAL A 558 0.36 -26.70 -1.03
C VAL A 558 1.57 -27.36 -0.37
N SER A 559 1.81 -26.99 0.87
CA SER A 559 2.95 -27.49 1.66
C SER A 559 2.73 -28.89 2.22
N ASP A 560 3.78 -29.45 2.83
CA ASP A 560 3.78 -30.73 3.56
C ASP A 560 3.41 -31.95 2.68
N GLY A 561 3.53 -31.82 1.36
CA GLY A 561 3.16 -32.90 0.42
C GLY A 561 1.67 -33.24 0.46
N ARG A 562 0.80 -32.34 0.92
CA ARG A 562 -0.66 -32.51 0.86
C ARG A 562 -1.11 -32.63 -0.60
N GLU A 563 -2.17 -33.38 -0.82
CA GLU A 563 -2.75 -33.52 -2.15
C GLU A 563 -3.76 -32.39 -2.43
N ILE A 564 -3.77 -31.92 -3.67
CA ILE A 564 -4.82 -31.04 -4.19
C ILE A 564 -5.85 -31.94 -4.85
N PRO A 565 -7.04 -32.15 -4.26
CA PRO A 565 -8.04 -33.05 -4.82
C PRO A 565 -8.67 -32.46 -6.09
N ASP A 566 -9.08 -33.32 -7.02
CA ASP A 566 -9.81 -32.91 -8.23
C ASP A 566 -11.11 -32.19 -7.89
N GLU A 567 -11.78 -32.61 -6.80
CA GLU A 567 -12.98 -31.98 -6.28
C GLU A 567 -12.85 -31.86 -4.75
N GLY A 568 -13.25 -30.70 -4.23
CA GLY A 568 -13.27 -30.45 -2.78
C GLY A 568 -12.14 -29.53 -2.31
N LYS A 569 -12.00 -29.44 -0.99
CA LYS A 569 -11.06 -28.54 -0.33
C LYS A 569 -9.80 -29.29 0.06
N VAL A 570 -8.66 -28.60 -0.08
CA VAL A 570 -7.39 -29.09 0.46
C VAL A 570 -7.47 -29.19 1.98
N GLU A 571 -6.94 -30.26 2.56
CA GLU A 571 -6.87 -30.43 4.01
C GLU A 571 -6.13 -29.25 4.65
N ALA A 572 -6.60 -28.80 5.83
CA ALA A 572 -5.97 -27.71 6.55
C ALA A 572 -4.54 -28.07 6.97
N VAL A 573 -3.63 -27.09 6.90
CA VAL A 573 -2.21 -27.29 7.29
C VAL A 573 -2.05 -27.57 8.79
N GLY A 574 -3.06 -27.27 9.59
CA GLY A 574 -3.02 -27.35 11.04
C GLY A 574 -2.42 -26.09 11.68
N SER A 575 -2.03 -26.20 12.95
CA SER A 575 -1.45 -25.09 13.70
C SER A 575 -0.41 -25.58 14.71
N THR A 576 0.71 -24.88 14.79
CA THR A 576 1.77 -25.10 15.80
C THR A 576 1.81 -23.97 16.81
N VAL A 577 0.79 -23.10 16.85
CA VAL A 577 0.75 -21.93 17.73
C VAL A 577 0.59 -22.35 19.19
N ASP A 578 1.48 -21.85 20.03
CA ASP A 578 1.39 -21.90 21.50
C ASP A 578 1.07 -20.48 22.00
N ILE A 579 -0.22 -20.23 22.30
CA ILE A 579 -0.69 -18.92 22.77
C ILE A 579 -0.14 -18.57 24.15
N GLU A 580 0.14 -19.55 25.02
CA GLU A 580 0.68 -19.28 26.34
C GLU A 580 2.12 -18.76 26.29
N ASN A 581 2.90 -19.26 25.34
CA ASN A 581 4.29 -18.86 25.15
C ASN A 581 4.48 -17.83 24.01
N LEU A 582 3.43 -17.50 23.25
CA LEU A 582 3.46 -16.64 22.07
C LEU A 582 4.50 -17.13 21.05
N SER A 583 4.47 -18.39 20.78
CA SER A 583 5.40 -19.04 19.87
C SER A 583 4.67 -19.91 18.87
N TYR A 584 5.35 -20.22 17.79
CA TYR A 584 4.97 -21.22 16.80
C TYR A 584 6.22 -21.89 16.27
N THR A 585 6.07 -22.99 15.59
CA THR A 585 7.20 -23.68 14.97
C THR A 585 6.95 -23.87 13.48
N ASN A 586 8.00 -23.73 12.71
CA ASN A 586 8.00 -24.05 11.28
C ASN A 586 8.20 -25.57 11.04
N SER A 587 7.51 -26.41 11.86
CA SER A 587 7.50 -27.86 11.71
C SER A 587 6.39 -28.36 10.78
N ILE A 588 5.53 -27.47 10.35
CA ILE A 588 4.53 -27.61 9.28
C ILE A 588 4.71 -26.48 8.28
N GLY A 589 4.12 -26.61 7.10
CA GLY A 589 4.30 -25.67 6.03
C GLY A 589 5.68 -25.75 5.38
N ASP A 590 5.86 -25.13 4.22
CA ASP A 590 7.11 -25.12 3.48
C ASP A 590 7.72 -23.71 3.40
N PRO A 591 9.06 -23.58 3.42
CA PRO A 591 9.72 -22.28 3.30
C PRO A 591 9.60 -21.66 1.91
N GLU A 592 9.26 -22.45 0.92
CA GLU A 592 9.11 -22.07 -0.48
C GLU A 592 8.04 -22.92 -1.15
N LEU A 593 7.18 -22.29 -1.93
CA LEU A 593 6.24 -22.95 -2.82
C LEU A 593 6.44 -22.44 -4.24
N ALA A 594 6.55 -23.35 -5.20
CA ALA A 594 6.88 -23.04 -6.58
C ALA A 594 6.09 -23.92 -7.54
N VAL A 595 5.47 -23.33 -8.55
CA VAL A 595 4.63 -24.05 -9.52
C VAL A 595 4.55 -23.30 -10.84
N VAL A 596 4.48 -24.03 -11.94
CA VAL A 596 3.95 -23.55 -13.21
C VAL A 596 2.55 -24.15 -13.37
N TRP A 597 1.54 -23.29 -13.25
CA TRP A 597 0.13 -23.72 -13.32
C TRP A 597 -0.52 -23.25 -14.61
N SER A 598 -1.36 -24.09 -15.20
CA SER A 598 -2.15 -23.76 -16.39
C SER A 598 -3.62 -23.73 -16.03
N ASP A 599 -4.36 -22.71 -16.53
CA ASP A 599 -5.79 -22.60 -16.27
C ASP A 599 -6.56 -23.76 -16.95
N PRO A 600 -7.16 -24.69 -16.16
CA PRO A 600 -7.88 -25.83 -16.72
C PRO A 600 -9.22 -25.44 -17.38
N ASP A 601 -9.75 -24.26 -17.01
CA ASP A 601 -11.05 -23.77 -17.47
C ASP A 601 -10.91 -22.52 -18.34
N PHE A 602 -9.79 -22.41 -19.07
CA PHE A 602 -9.52 -21.27 -19.92
C PHE A 602 -10.46 -21.20 -21.13
N ASP A 603 -11.04 -20.05 -21.35
CA ASP A 603 -11.83 -19.73 -22.56
C ASP A 603 -11.21 -18.51 -23.24
N ALA A 604 -10.59 -18.73 -24.38
CA ALA A 604 -9.92 -17.69 -25.17
C ALA A 604 -10.88 -16.63 -25.74
N SER A 605 -12.19 -16.81 -25.63
CA SER A 605 -13.20 -15.88 -26.13
C SER A 605 -13.69 -14.86 -25.10
N VAL A 606 -13.22 -14.93 -23.84
CA VAL A 606 -13.72 -14.09 -22.76
C VAL A 606 -12.60 -13.34 -22.04
N ASP A 607 -12.92 -12.11 -21.61
CA ASP A 607 -12.03 -11.33 -20.74
C ASP A 607 -11.88 -12.00 -19.38
N ALA A 608 -10.64 -12.08 -18.88
CA ALA A 608 -10.32 -12.63 -17.58
C ALA A 608 -9.18 -11.86 -16.87
N PHE A 609 -9.09 -12.04 -15.56
CA PHE A 609 -7.92 -11.65 -14.77
C PHE A 609 -7.52 -12.78 -13.85
N TYR A 610 -6.24 -12.80 -13.47
CA TYR A 610 -5.64 -13.77 -12.56
C TYR A 610 -4.75 -13.03 -11.56
N TYR A 611 -4.90 -13.33 -10.27
CA TYR A 611 -3.93 -12.89 -9.27
C TYR A 611 -3.62 -14.02 -8.28
N VAL A 612 -2.49 -13.89 -7.61
CA VAL A 612 -2.01 -14.89 -6.65
C VAL A 612 -2.28 -14.40 -5.23
N ARG A 613 -2.77 -15.31 -4.39
CA ARG A 613 -2.80 -15.18 -2.94
C ARG A 613 -1.88 -16.24 -2.34
N VAL A 614 -0.93 -15.80 -1.50
CA VAL A 614 -0.04 -16.68 -0.74
C VAL A 614 -0.44 -16.60 0.73
N ILE A 615 -0.56 -17.73 1.40
CA ILE A 615 -1.01 -17.81 2.79
C ILE A 615 0.07 -18.52 3.61
N GLU A 616 0.42 -17.96 4.78
CA GLU A 616 1.30 -18.58 5.78
C GLU A 616 0.55 -19.55 6.68
N ILE A 617 1.28 -20.40 7.42
CA ILE A 617 0.71 -21.17 8.53
C ILE A 617 0.28 -20.23 9.67
N PRO A 618 -0.64 -20.62 10.57
CA PRO A 618 -1.10 -19.77 11.65
C PRO A 618 0.02 -19.29 12.57
N THR A 619 -0.07 -18.02 12.99
CA THR A 619 0.82 -17.35 13.94
C THR A 619 0.02 -16.63 15.04
N PRO A 620 0.63 -16.24 16.19
CA PRO A 620 -0.06 -15.44 17.20
C PRO A 620 -0.43 -14.05 16.67
N ARG A 621 -1.66 -13.59 16.93
CA ARG A 621 -2.15 -12.25 16.60
C ARG A 621 -1.75 -11.23 17.67
N TRP A 622 -1.66 -9.93 17.34
CA TRP A 622 -1.28 -8.85 18.27
C TRP A 622 -2.05 -8.86 19.59
N SER A 623 -3.33 -9.25 19.56
CA SER A 623 -4.16 -9.36 20.77
C SER A 623 -3.66 -10.43 21.77
N ALA A 624 -2.98 -11.47 21.28
CA ALA A 624 -2.32 -12.46 22.11
C ALA A 624 -1.05 -11.88 22.77
N TYR A 625 -0.29 -11.06 22.04
CA TYR A 625 0.89 -10.36 22.57
C TYR A 625 0.52 -9.39 23.69
N ASP A 626 -0.56 -8.59 23.51
CA ASP A 626 -1.09 -7.72 24.56
C ASP A 626 -1.44 -8.53 25.81
N ARG A 627 -2.20 -9.62 25.64
CA ARG A 627 -2.60 -10.48 26.74
C ARG A 627 -1.40 -11.00 27.55
N LYS A 628 -0.32 -11.38 26.88
CA LYS A 628 0.90 -11.85 27.52
C LYS A 628 1.66 -10.72 28.20
N PHE A 629 1.87 -9.61 27.49
CA PHE A 629 2.65 -8.47 28.00
C PHE A 629 2.03 -7.89 29.28
N PHE A 630 0.71 -7.75 29.31
CA PHE A 630 -0.04 -7.26 30.47
C PHE A 630 -0.48 -8.38 31.43
N GLN A 631 0.21 -9.53 31.44
CA GLN A 631 0.05 -10.63 32.40
C GLN A 631 -1.40 -11.15 32.52
N ASN A 632 -2.09 -11.27 31.39
CA ASN A 632 -3.50 -11.62 31.27
C ASN A 632 -4.50 -10.58 31.85
N GLU A 633 -4.04 -9.38 32.20
CA GLU A 633 -4.92 -8.27 32.56
C GLU A 633 -5.55 -7.60 31.32
N ALA A 634 -4.92 -7.76 30.14
CA ALA A 634 -5.49 -7.28 28.88
C ALA A 634 -6.83 -8.00 28.60
N ARG A 635 -7.86 -7.19 28.40
CA ARG A 635 -9.21 -7.68 28.09
C ARG A 635 -9.37 -7.80 26.59
N VAL A 636 -9.33 -9.04 26.08
CA VAL A 636 -9.64 -9.32 24.68
C VAL A 636 -11.15 -9.50 24.54
N ARG A 637 -11.75 -8.91 23.51
CA ARG A 637 -13.17 -9.06 23.21
C ARG A 637 -13.46 -10.54 22.92
N GLU A 638 -14.52 -11.07 23.53
CA GLU A 638 -14.94 -12.46 23.31
C GLU A 638 -15.26 -12.72 21.83
N GLY A 639 -14.79 -13.84 21.30
CA GLY A 639 -14.98 -14.23 19.90
C GLY A 639 -13.94 -13.70 18.92
N PHE A 640 -13.01 -12.82 19.35
CA PHE A 640 -11.91 -12.39 18.48
C PHE A 640 -10.78 -13.41 18.45
N PRO A 641 -10.16 -13.64 17.27
CA PRO A 641 -9.08 -14.60 17.15
C PRO A 641 -7.81 -14.13 17.88
N LEU A 642 -7.09 -15.09 18.47
CA LEU A 642 -5.74 -14.88 19.02
C LEU A 642 -4.64 -15.34 18.05
N THR A 643 -5.03 -15.84 16.89
CA THR A 643 -4.14 -16.28 15.82
C THR A 643 -4.55 -15.64 14.51
N THR A 644 -3.60 -15.48 13.62
CA THR A 644 -3.80 -14.99 12.25
C THR A 644 -3.04 -15.86 11.26
N GLN A 645 -3.36 -15.75 9.97
CA GLN A 645 -2.57 -16.33 8.86
C GLN A 645 -2.19 -15.19 7.92
N GLU A 646 -0.95 -14.72 8.05
CA GLU A 646 -0.39 -13.70 7.19
C GLU A 646 -0.47 -14.10 5.71
N ARG A 647 -0.63 -13.12 4.84
CA ARG A 647 -0.82 -13.38 3.41
C ARG A 647 -0.27 -12.27 2.51
N ALA A 648 -0.19 -12.58 1.23
CA ALA A 648 0.13 -11.62 0.18
C ALA A 648 -0.87 -11.72 -0.97
N TYR A 649 -1.10 -10.59 -1.65
CA TYR A 649 -1.99 -10.45 -2.81
C TYR A 649 -1.25 -9.76 -3.95
N THR A 650 -1.03 -10.46 -5.07
CA THR A 650 -0.35 -9.86 -6.22
C THR A 650 -1.29 -9.01 -7.06
N SER A 651 -0.74 -8.04 -7.77
CA SER A 651 -1.46 -7.36 -8.85
C SER A 651 -1.91 -8.36 -9.91
N PRO A 652 -3.12 -8.17 -10.49
CA PRO A 652 -3.66 -9.10 -11.48
C PRO A 652 -2.89 -9.06 -12.80
N ILE A 653 -2.76 -10.23 -13.44
CA ILE A 653 -2.44 -10.37 -14.87
C ILE A 653 -3.76 -10.48 -15.62
N TRP A 654 -3.89 -9.75 -16.71
CA TRP A 654 -5.11 -9.63 -17.48
C TRP A 654 -5.03 -10.37 -18.81
N TYR A 655 -6.14 -10.97 -19.22
CA TYR A 655 -6.32 -11.53 -20.55
C TYR A 655 -7.48 -10.82 -21.27
N THR A 656 -7.23 -10.49 -22.51
CA THR A 656 -8.24 -9.92 -23.43
C THR A 656 -8.18 -10.74 -24.72
N PRO A 657 -9.33 -11.27 -25.23
CA PRO A 657 -9.41 -12.02 -26.48
C PRO A 657 -8.84 -11.30 -27.70
#